data_547db561d0561fba2256219a8c45576f
#
_entry.id   547db561d0561fba2256219a8c45576f
#
_cell.length_a   1.000
_cell.length_b   1.000
_cell.length_c   1.000
_cell.angle_alpha   90.00
_cell.angle_beta   90.00
_cell.angle_gamma   90.00
#
_symmetry.space_group_name_H-M   'P 1'
#
loop_
_entity.id
_entity.type
_entity.pdbx_description
1 polymer ?
#
loop_
_entity_poly.entity_id
_entity_poly.type
_entity_poly.pdbx_seq_one_letter_code
_entity_poly.pdbx_strand_id
1 'polypeptide(L)'
;MRLLFTCLFIFTQIWVMNAQGTVRGKVFDETGMGLPGAIIRAKEDPALGAGTDFDGNYSIDIKVASPVTLTVSFTGYETQELVVNPKGGEVVIANFDMKVKGVDIGTEVVIEGKAKKSNDYFMERMKQNSATSIDYISSETARKAGDSRVSDAVRRVPGVTTVGSFVSVRGLADRYIKTTVNGSRIPTLDPFTNNFRLDLFPTGLIDNLVITKTMNPDLPGDWAGAYLSINTKDYPDQLMVEVSTSLGFTPQTTFRDIVSSKKSRTDWLGFDNDLRDIPEGVGRDQTTFPFVVNPGLYQQFAALGLEGYLSSYGITSQSPIPTGGAFHQLALVELGYLGAAQFNNPTFVNAAINAYNQDNPYVDFFRYYNQDLEDIAFQFDNSNWFTQRFTAPLNLGQTVTIGNQKKVFNRDLGFIVGFRYASTTDYDPNATIQRTLEPEDFTPSDGRPEPSREYWIDMESSVENRGWSALANLSYKLNNNHTVSLLFMPNVNGENQARRYEGFDDDIVQSSEILIGDDQIYEERRQLIYQYSSTHYFPASRIRVEADASYTSGRRNILDFKALDYLYDFSIEQFVFRPTTAPTRIFRYMDETLLDSRISAEIPFGKEAKPKFKLKLGGAFQSNTRETQQVIYNVRGIGGLIVDDPTELFTPDRFRINDFGFTLNYESISNFLDNDISFSEVVAGYVMGDYSPAKRLRIVGGARVETTDMLTDIRRYYDLGLPANDPGRQATAGQLANPGEIQQVDVLPSLNLIFKLKETDVRLSNLRFNVSRSLARPGFRELSTVALLDYEFRAAVLGNPNLKMVSITNFDLRYENYFSNSRSFSVSLFYKDFDNHIELYRTTTGFFSWQNAPQSHIYGLEIEGRQKIRENLDLRGNITLMESQTTIFEPVEDTRSMFGQAPYVINVMAIYTWQKRKVDCTVSYNRQGPKLAVVNSATALIPDVYEVPRNVVDFRVAKRFGDHFSASLGATDLLNSPIRRSYDFVNGGYLVDFDRQTFGTTWNFTFTYKL
;
A
#
# COMPACT_ATOMS: atom_id res chain seq x y z
N MET A 1 -6.64 7.42 -34.12
CA MET A 1 -7.34 8.71 -34.26
C MET A 1 -8.64 8.67 -35.04
N ARG A 2 -8.74 8.00 -36.20
CA ARG A 2 -10.04 7.86 -36.94
C ARG A 2 -11.09 7.04 -36.21
N LEU A 3 -10.75 5.97 -35.48
CA LEU A 3 -11.69 5.16 -34.72
C LEU A 3 -12.25 5.91 -33.49
N LEU A 4 -11.45 6.76 -32.83
CA LEU A 4 -11.91 7.58 -31.70
C LEU A 4 -12.94 8.63 -32.11
N PHE A 5 -12.77 9.23 -33.31
CA PHE A 5 -13.72 10.20 -33.86
C PHE A 5 -15.03 9.54 -34.31
N THR A 6 -14.97 8.32 -34.80
CA THR A 6 -16.17 7.55 -35.24
C THR A 6 -16.99 7.13 -34.03
N CYS A 7 -16.38 6.71 -32.92
CA CYS A 7 -17.08 6.43 -31.66
C CYS A 7 -17.69 7.69 -31.05
N LEU A 8 -17.01 8.84 -31.11
CA LEU A 8 -17.54 10.11 -30.61
C LEU A 8 -18.74 10.59 -31.44
N PHE A 9 -18.72 10.34 -32.75
CA PHE A 9 -19.81 10.73 -33.66
C PHE A 9 -21.06 9.86 -33.53
N ILE A 10 -20.92 8.57 -33.19
CA ILE A 10 -22.02 7.67 -32.88
C ILE A 10 -22.70 8.04 -31.56
N PHE A 11 -21.94 8.56 -30.57
CA PHE A 11 -22.48 9.02 -29.30
C PHE A 11 -23.32 10.31 -29.42
N THR A 12 -23.13 11.14 -30.44
CA THR A 12 -23.85 12.43 -30.62
C THR A 12 -25.20 12.27 -31.34
N GLN A 13 -25.51 11.12 -31.91
CA GLN A 13 -26.79 10.90 -32.67
C GLN A 13 -27.92 10.31 -31.83
N ILE A 14 -27.74 10.03 -30.51
CA ILE A 14 -28.79 9.46 -29.65
C ILE A 14 -29.61 10.56 -28.91
N TRP A 15 -29.50 11.81 -29.30
CA TRP A 15 -30.03 12.95 -28.55
C TRP A 15 -31.34 13.53 -29.06
N VAL A 16 -32.21 12.74 -29.66
CA VAL A 16 -33.61 13.20 -29.89
C VAL A 16 -34.55 12.06 -29.59
N MET A 17 -35.18 12.06 -28.40
CA MET A 17 -36.65 11.81 -28.26
C MET A 17 -37.10 11.77 -26.79
N ASN A 18 -38.18 12.54 -26.55
CA ASN A 18 -39.12 12.56 -25.46
C ASN A 18 -38.74 13.40 -24.21
N ALA A 19 -39.37 14.56 -24.13
CA ALA A 19 -39.43 15.43 -22.99
C ALA A 19 -40.36 14.86 -21.88
N GLN A 20 -39.96 13.74 -21.26
CA GLN A 20 -40.57 13.25 -20.01
C GLN A 20 -39.70 13.70 -18.86
N GLY A 21 -40.30 14.24 -17.77
CA GLY A 21 -39.59 14.45 -16.53
C GLY A 21 -39.49 13.12 -15.75
N THR A 22 -38.37 12.82 -15.14
CA THR A 22 -38.19 11.63 -14.30
C THR A 22 -38.09 12.00 -12.84
N VAL A 23 -38.81 11.35 -11.95
CA VAL A 23 -38.63 11.44 -10.51
C VAL A 23 -37.93 10.18 -10.02
N ARG A 24 -36.83 10.36 -9.32
CA ARG A 24 -36.07 9.29 -8.68
C ARG A 24 -35.93 9.56 -7.20
N GLY A 25 -35.72 8.53 -6.43
CA GLY A 25 -35.50 8.68 -5.01
C GLY A 25 -35.33 7.36 -4.30
N LYS A 26 -35.25 7.45 -3.00
CA LYS A 26 -35.13 6.31 -2.12
C LYS A 26 -36.16 6.40 -1.01
N VAL A 27 -36.72 5.27 -0.65
CA VAL A 27 -37.61 5.11 0.50
C VAL A 27 -36.81 4.45 1.60
N PHE A 28 -36.77 5.06 2.76
CA PHE A 28 -36.07 4.58 3.94
C PHE A 28 -37.09 4.11 4.99
N ASP A 29 -36.68 3.12 5.77
CA ASP A 29 -37.34 2.76 7.00
C ASP A 29 -36.95 3.71 8.14
N GLU A 30 -37.53 3.55 9.32
CA GLU A 30 -37.20 4.34 10.51
C GLU A 30 -35.76 4.13 11.02
N THR A 31 -35.01 3.18 10.48
CA THR A 31 -33.61 2.95 10.80
C THR A 31 -32.68 3.64 9.80
N GLY A 32 -33.23 4.24 8.73
CA GLY A 32 -32.49 4.84 7.64
C GLY A 32 -31.97 3.83 6.61
N MET A 33 -32.40 2.56 6.68
CA MET A 33 -32.13 1.58 5.64
C MET A 33 -33.16 1.68 4.52
N GLY A 34 -32.72 1.34 3.29
CA GLY A 34 -33.65 1.29 2.16
C GLY A 34 -34.79 0.33 2.42
N LEU A 35 -36.04 0.74 2.17
CA LEU A 35 -37.24 -0.05 2.37
C LEU A 35 -37.65 -0.75 1.07
N PRO A 36 -37.35 -2.07 0.90
CA PRO A 36 -37.69 -2.79 -0.31
C PRO A 36 -39.20 -3.03 -0.46
N GLY A 37 -39.70 -2.89 -1.69
CA GLY A 37 -41.12 -3.18 -1.99
C GLY A 37 -42.12 -2.12 -1.54
N ALA A 38 -41.64 -0.93 -1.12
CA ALA A 38 -42.53 0.22 -0.91
C ALA A 38 -43.12 0.65 -2.27
N ILE A 39 -44.42 1.00 -2.26
CA ILE A 39 -45.15 1.36 -3.49
C ILE A 39 -45.28 2.88 -3.55
N ILE A 40 -44.75 3.48 -4.60
CA ILE A 40 -44.85 4.89 -4.89
C ILE A 40 -45.86 5.05 -6.04
N ARG A 41 -46.84 5.94 -5.91
CA ARG A 41 -47.84 6.25 -6.94
C ARG A 41 -48.06 7.75 -7.06
N ALA A 42 -48.37 8.20 -8.27
CA ALA A 42 -48.86 9.51 -8.49
C ALA A 42 -50.36 9.56 -8.09
N LYS A 43 -50.74 10.53 -7.22
CA LYS A 43 -52.12 10.67 -6.71
C LYS A 43 -53.09 11.06 -7.84
N GLU A 44 -52.60 11.86 -8.76
CA GLU A 44 -53.34 12.37 -9.92
C GLU A 44 -53.52 11.30 -11.02
N ASP A 45 -52.61 10.33 -11.10
CA ASP A 45 -52.68 9.18 -12.01
C ASP A 45 -52.15 7.88 -11.31
N PRO A 46 -53.06 7.12 -10.68
CA PRO A 46 -52.68 5.88 -9.95
C PRO A 46 -52.04 4.79 -10.80
N ALA A 47 -52.15 4.88 -12.16
CA ALA A 47 -51.48 3.99 -13.06
C ALA A 47 -49.98 4.30 -13.19
N LEU A 48 -49.56 5.52 -12.86
CA LEU A 48 -48.16 5.91 -12.75
C LEU A 48 -47.62 5.56 -11.35
N GLY A 49 -46.83 4.52 -11.27
CA GLY A 49 -46.22 4.09 -10.02
C GLY A 49 -44.99 3.24 -10.21
N ALA A 50 -44.20 3.10 -9.15
CA ALA A 50 -43.05 2.21 -9.08
C ALA A 50 -43.00 1.56 -7.70
N GLY A 51 -42.47 0.34 -7.65
CA GLY A 51 -42.03 -0.27 -6.39
C GLY A 51 -40.54 0.02 -6.15
N THR A 52 -40.16 0.15 -4.90
CA THR A 52 -38.74 0.26 -4.54
C THR A 52 -37.98 -1.06 -4.77
N ASP A 53 -36.74 -0.96 -5.20
CA ASP A 53 -35.82 -2.08 -5.25
C ASP A 53 -35.38 -2.51 -3.83
N PHE A 54 -34.47 -3.50 -3.77
CA PHE A 54 -33.99 -4.04 -2.50
C PHE A 54 -33.16 -3.03 -1.67
N ASP A 55 -32.62 -1.98 -2.29
CA ASP A 55 -31.96 -0.85 -1.63
C ASP A 55 -32.91 0.31 -1.33
N GLY A 56 -34.19 0.16 -1.64
CA GLY A 56 -35.21 1.18 -1.43
C GLY A 56 -35.28 2.24 -2.53
N ASN A 57 -34.55 2.12 -3.65
CA ASN A 57 -34.57 3.09 -4.73
C ASN A 57 -35.79 2.91 -5.65
N TYR A 58 -36.30 4.00 -6.22
CA TYR A 58 -37.35 3.99 -7.22
C TYR A 58 -37.12 5.00 -8.34
N SER A 59 -37.78 4.82 -9.46
CA SER A 59 -37.78 5.74 -10.60
C SER A 59 -39.17 5.76 -11.27
N ILE A 60 -39.74 6.93 -11.47
CA ILE A 60 -41.04 7.13 -12.12
C ILE A 60 -40.86 8.18 -13.21
N ASP A 61 -41.31 7.86 -14.43
CA ASP A 61 -41.33 8.81 -15.55
C ASP A 61 -42.67 9.52 -15.60
N ILE A 62 -42.65 10.83 -15.43
CA ILE A 62 -43.85 11.68 -15.38
C ILE A 62 -44.04 12.41 -16.71
N LYS A 63 -45.18 12.25 -17.31
CA LYS A 63 -45.51 12.75 -18.69
C LYS A 63 -45.93 14.21 -18.76
N VAL A 64 -45.92 15.04 -17.70
CA VAL A 64 -46.63 16.33 -17.72
C VAL A 64 -45.87 17.46 -17.05
N ALA A 65 -46.08 18.69 -17.55
CA ALA A 65 -45.61 19.96 -17.03
C ALA A 65 -46.52 20.52 -15.94
N SER A 66 -46.95 19.70 -14.97
CA SER A 66 -47.75 20.15 -13.81
C SER A 66 -47.26 19.47 -12.53
N PRO A 67 -47.42 20.10 -11.37
CA PRO A 67 -47.07 19.48 -10.09
C PRO A 67 -47.84 18.16 -9.92
N VAL A 68 -47.13 17.09 -9.51
CA VAL A 68 -47.67 15.77 -9.25
C VAL A 68 -47.39 15.42 -7.80
N THR A 69 -48.42 14.91 -7.11
CA THR A 69 -48.30 14.44 -5.73
C THR A 69 -47.92 12.95 -5.72
N LEU A 70 -46.70 12.61 -5.29
CA LEU A 70 -46.30 11.25 -5.08
C LEU A 70 -46.73 10.78 -3.71
N THR A 71 -47.38 9.62 -3.66
CA THR A 71 -47.79 8.94 -2.42
C THR A 71 -46.97 7.71 -2.26
N VAL A 72 -46.28 7.53 -1.15
CA VAL A 72 -45.57 6.31 -0.79
C VAL A 72 -46.29 5.52 0.28
N SER A 73 -46.45 4.23 0.10
CA SER A 73 -47.11 3.32 1.03
C SER A 73 -46.36 2.01 1.20
N PHE A 74 -46.31 1.50 2.41
CA PHE A 74 -45.81 0.19 2.74
C PHE A 74 -46.54 -0.41 3.94
N THR A 75 -46.70 -1.73 3.98
CA THR A 75 -47.44 -2.43 5.05
C THR A 75 -46.78 -2.21 6.40
N GLY A 76 -47.51 -1.62 7.36
CA GLY A 76 -47.02 -1.32 8.71
C GLY A 76 -46.43 0.10 8.85
N TYR A 77 -46.39 0.90 7.80
CA TYR A 77 -45.88 2.26 7.80
C TYR A 77 -47.01 3.28 7.50
N GLU A 78 -46.80 4.51 7.93
CA GLU A 78 -47.68 5.62 7.56
C GLU A 78 -47.47 6.01 6.11
N THR A 79 -48.56 6.26 5.39
CA THR A 79 -48.51 6.76 4.02
C THR A 79 -48.01 8.21 4.03
N GLN A 80 -47.01 8.53 3.19
CA GLN A 80 -46.51 9.89 3.05
C GLN A 80 -46.80 10.44 1.65
N GLU A 81 -46.93 11.76 1.55
CA GLU A 81 -47.15 12.44 0.29
C GLU A 81 -46.12 13.55 0.06
N LEU A 82 -45.68 13.73 -1.18
CA LEU A 82 -44.71 14.74 -1.57
C LEU A 82 -45.08 15.30 -2.95
N VAL A 83 -45.16 16.62 -3.07
CA VAL A 83 -45.44 17.30 -4.34
C VAL A 83 -44.12 17.51 -5.10
N VAL A 84 -44.07 17.06 -6.33
CA VAL A 84 -42.92 17.20 -7.23
C VAL A 84 -43.35 17.87 -8.53
N ASN A 85 -42.47 18.67 -9.14
CA ASN A 85 -42.77 19.38 -10.38
C ASN A 85 -41.61 19.23 -11.40
N PRO A 86 -41.45 18.04 -11.99
CA PRO A 86 -40.39 17.81 -12.96
C PRO A 86 -40.72 18.49 -14.29
N LYS A 87 -39.75 19.23 -14.83
CA LYS A 87 -39.82 19.78 -16.19
C LYS A 87 -39.38 18.74 -17.20
N GLY A 88 -39.76 18.89 -18.45
CA GLY A 88 -39.41 17.96 -19.52
C GLY A 88 -37.87 17.76 -19.63
N GLY A 89 -37.42 16.52 -19.50
CA GLY A 89 -35.97 16.16 -19.49
C GLY A 89 -35.27 16.34 -18.15
N GLU A 90 -35.96 16.87 -17.12
CA GLU A 90 -35.39 17.05 -15.79
C GLU A 90 -35.51 15.78 -14.92
N VAL A 91 -34.52 15.49 -14.10
CA VAL A 91 -34.58 14.47 -13.07
C VAL A 91 -34.74 15.15 -11.72
N VAL A 92 -35.89 14.99 -11.09
CA VAL A 92 -36.18 15.47 -9.74
C VAL A 92 -35.93 14.36 -8.73
N ILE A 93 -35.17 14.64 -7.66
CA ILE A 93 -34.92 13.70 -6.59
C ILE A 93 -35.93 13.89 -5.46
N ALA A 94 -36.65 12.80 -5.13
CA ALA A 94 -37.63 12.77 -4.06
C ALA A 94 -37.40 11.54 -3.16
N ASN A 95 -37.11 11.76 -1.88
CA ASN A 95 -36.88 10.68 -0.92
C ASN A 95 -37.97 10.67 0.14
N PHE A 96 -38.26 9.49 0.71
CA PHE A 96 -39.24 9.29 1.73
C PHE A 96 -38.66 8.57 2.94
N ASP A 97 -38.80 9.13 4.14
CA ASP A 97 -38.46 8.50 5.41
C ASP A 97 -39.76 7.98 6.05
N MET A 98 -40.00 6.66 5.91
CA MET A 98 -41.24 6.03 6.35
C MET A 98 -41.29 5.90 7.87
N LYS A 99 -42.43 6.25 8.48
CA LYS A 99 -42.69 6.09 9.92
C LYS A 99 -43.56 4.88 10.18
N VAL A 100 -43.25 4.10 11.21
CA VAL A 100 -44.10 2.97 11.61
C VAL A 100 -45.40 3.47 12.15
N LYS A 101 -46.51 2.88 11.71
CA LYS A 101 -47.87 3.24 12.16
C LYS A 101 -48.00 3.05 13.68
N GLY A 102 -48.21 4.16 14.39
CA GLY A 102 -48.53 4.14 15.84
C GLY A 102 -47.62 4.95 16.76
N VAL A 103 -46.73 5.82 16.21
CA VAL A 103 -45.92 6.76 16.99
C VAL A 103 -46.10 8.16 16.47
N ASP A 104 -46.91 8.95 17.18
CA ASP A 104 -47.13 10.36 16.86
C ASP A 104 -45.99 11.23 17.41
N ILE A 105 -45.16 11.81 16.51
CA ILE A 105 -44.13 12.77 16.87
C ILE A 105 -44.05 13.87 15.81
N GLY A 106 -44.55 15.03 16.20
CA GLY A 106 -44.50 16.24 15.41
C GLY A 106 -43.06 16.78 15.28
N THR A 107 -42.68 16.99 14.09
CA THR A 107 -42.01 18.10 13.44
C THR A 107 -41.35 17.61 12.13
N GLU A 108 -41.91 18.06 11.07
CA GLU A 108 -41.46 17.84 9.69
C GLU A 108 -40.12 18.55 9.48
N VAL A 109 -39.08 17.77 9.27
CA VAL A 109 -37.82 18.26 8.65
C VAL A 109 -37.74 17.64 7.27
N VAL A 110 -38.17 18.40 6.27
CA VAL A 110 -37.96 18.05 4.87
C VAL A 110 -36.47 18.10 4.60
N ILE A 111 -35.85 16.94 4.50
CA ILE A 111 -34.47 16.80 4.01
C ILE A 111 -34.55 16.52 2.52
N GLU A 112 -34.46 17.56 1.72
CA GLU A 112 -34.18 17.43 0.30
C GLU A 112 -32.76 16.89 0.12
N GLY A 113 -32.64 15.67 -0.31
CA GLY A 113 -31.37 15.08 -0.67
C GLY A 113 -31.33 13.57 -0.51
N LYS A 114 -30.94 12.88 -1.58
CA LYS A 114 -30.61 11.46 -1.57
C LYS A 114 -29.59 11.20 -0.45
N ALA A 115 -29.82 10.21 0.39
CA ALA A 115 -28.81 9.76 1.35
C ALA A 115 -27.65 9.13 0.55
N LYS A 116 -26.66 9.97 0.23
CA LYS A 116 -25.45 9.53 -0.44
C LYS A 116 -24.60 8.79 0.59
N LYS A 117 -24.11 7.61 0.26
CA LYS A 117 -23.10 6.88 1.05
C LYS A 117 -21.86 7.76 1.35
N SER A 118 -21.67 8.84 0.61
CA SER A 118 -20.64 9.87 0.78
C SER A 118 -20.92 10.90 1.88
N ASN A 119 -22.10 10.85 2.54
CA ASN A 119 -22.55 11.84 3.52
C ASN A 119 -22.34 11.33 4.95
N ASP A 120 -21.89 12.21 5.84
CA ASP A 120 -21.70 11.94 7.27
C ASP A 120 -22.97 11.41 7.96
N TYR A 121 -24.15 11.91 7.57
CA TYR A 121 -25.42 11.47 8.15
C TYR A 121 -25.70 9.99 7.90
N PHE A 122 -25.51 9.54 6.64
CA PHE A 122 -25.69 8.12 6.28
C PHE A 122 -24.67 7.24 7.02
N MET A 123 -23.42 7.67 7.07
CA MET A 123 -22.36 6.92 7.72
C MET A 123 -22.59 6.80 9.23
N GLU A 124 -23.10 7.87 9.86
CA GLU A 124 -23.44 7.82 11.30
C GLU A 124 -24.58 6.84 11.58
N ARG A 125 -25.60 6.80 10.70
CA ARG A 125 -26.69 5.80 10.81
C ARG A 125 -26.17 4.38 10.61
N MET A 126 -25.28 4.17 9.64
CA MET A 126 -24.62 2.89 9.43
C MET A 126 -23.84 2.45 10.70
N LYS A 127 -23.06 3.36 11.31
CA LYS A 127 -22.34 3.13 12.57
C LYS A 127 -23.30 2.71 13.70
N GLN A 128 -24.41 3.41 13.88
CA GLN A 128 -25.42 3.12 14.90
C GLN A 128 -26.02 1.71 14.76
N ASN A 129 -26.25 1.25 13.52
CA ASN A 129 -26.95 -0.01 13.23
C ASN A 129 -25.99 -1.19 12.95
N SER A 130 -24.71 -0.95 12.85
CA SER A 130 -23.71 -2.01 12.62
C SER A 130 -23.73 -3.07 13.72
N ALA A 131 -23.52 -4.33 13.33
CA ALA A 131 -23.29 -5.41 14.27
C ALA A 131 -21.93 -5.33 14.95
N THR A 132 -20.94 -4.78 14.24
CA THR A 132 -19.56 -4.59 14.68
C THR A 132 -19.29 -3.15 15.09
N SER A 133 -18.22 -2.92 15.83
CA SER A 133 -17.73 -1.56 16.10
C SER A 133 -17.03 -1.02 14.87
N ILE A 134 -17.62 -0.02 14.25
CA ILE A 134 -17.06 0.64 13.07
C ILE A 134 -16.79 2.11 13.33
N ASP A 135 -15.76 2.62 12.66
CA ASP A 135 -15.52 4.03 12.46
C ASP A 135 -15.47 4.32 10.96
N TYR A 136 -15.55 5.59 10.56
CA TYR A 136 -15.65 5.92 9.15
C TYR A 136 -15.07 7.29 8.83
N ILE A 137 -14.74 7.48 7.56
CA ILE A 137 -14.58 8.78 6.93
C ILE A 137 -15.44 8.82 5.68
N SER A 138 -16.34 9.77 5.62
CA SER A 138 -17.10 10.10 4.42
C SER A 138 -16.26 10.94 3.47
N SER A 139 -16.49 10.84 2.17
CA SER A 139 -15.85 11.75 1.20
C SER A 139 -16.21 13.21 1.44
N GLU A 140 -17.33 13.48 2.08
CA GLU A 140 -17.70 14.83 2.52
C GLU A 140 -16.73 15.36 3.57
N THR A 141 -16.41 14.56 4.61
CA THR A 141 -15.45 14.95 5.67
C THR A 141 -14.05 15.06 5.10
N ALA A 142 -13.58 14.10 4.29
CA ALA A 142 -12.28 14.15 3.65
C ALA A 142 -12.12 15.43 2.80
N ARG A 143 -13.13 15.77 2.03
CA ARG A 143 -13.13 17.00 1.23
C ARG A 143 -13.12 18.27 2.09
N LYS A 144 -13.87 18.33 3.19
CA LYS A 144 -13.87 19.48 4.13
C LYS A 144 -12.51 19.65 4.79
N ALA A 145 -11.85 18.54 5.11
CA ALA A 145 -10.51 18.53 5.68
C ALA A 145 -9.40 18.88 4.67
N GLY A 146 -9.65 18.69 3.37
CA GLY A 146 -8.67 18.96 2.31
C GLY A 146 -7.84 17.74 1.93
N ASP A 147 -8.22 16.59 2.42
CA ASP A 147 -7.47 15.36 2.15
C ASP A 147 -7.63 14.95 0.68
N SER A 148 -6.53 14.87 -0.03
CA SER A 148 -6.51 14.48 -1.44
C SER A 148 -6.28 12.99 -1.64
N ARG A 149 -5.68 12.32 -0.66
CA ARG A 149 -5.38 10.89 -0.61
C ARG A 149 -6.13 10.25 0.56
N VAL A 150 -6.42 8.96 0.45
CA VAL A 150 -7.04 8.19 1.53
C VAL A 150 -6.13 8.10 2.75
N SER A 151 -4.81 8.01 2.54
CA SER A 151 -3.80 8.05 3.61
C SER A 151 -3.88 9.30 4.50
N ASP A 152 -4.23 10.47 3.93
CA ASP A 152 -4.38 11.71 4.67
C ASP A 152 -5.69 11.71 5.48
N ALA A 153 -6.75 11.20 4.86
CA ALA A 153 -8.07 11.13 5.48
C ALA A 153 -8.11 10.16 6.67
N VAL A 154 -7.46 9.00 6.56
CA VAL A 154 -7.54 7.93 7.57
C VAL A 154 -6.95 8.32 8.92
N ARG A 155 -5.96 9.21 8.96
CA ARG A 155 -5.35 9.73 10.21
C ARG A 155 -6.36 10.41 11.16
N ARG A 156 -7.53 10.81 10.65
CA ARG A 156 -8.57 11.48 11.45
C ARG A 156 -9.47 10.50 12.21
N VAL A 157 -9.31 9.21 11.99
CA VAL A 157 -10.10 8.16 12.64
C VAL A 157 -9.50 7.83 14.01
N PRO A 158 -10.34 7.57 15.04
CA PRO A 158 -9.88 7.17 16.37
C PRO A 158 -8.95 5.95 16.33
N GLY A 159 -7.82 6.03 17.06
CA GLY A 159 -6.86 4.95 17.18
C GLY A 159 -6.06 4.65 15.91
N VAL A 160 -6.14 5.51 14.89
CA VAL A 160 -5.39 5.36 13.64
C VAL A 160 -4.17 6.26 13.63
N THR A 161 -3.03 5.68 13.26
CA THR A 161 -1.78 6.38 12.96
C THR A 161 -1.29 5.97 11.57
N THR A 162 -0.33 6.69 11.03
CA THR A 162 0.32 6.33 9.76
C THR A 162 1.83 6.31 9.90
N VAL A 163 2.47 5.40 9.18
CA VAL A 163 3.92 5.34 8.95
C VAL A 163 4.11 5.50 7.45
N GLY A 164 4.54 6.68 7.00
CA GLY A 164 4.53 6.99 5.58
C GLY A 164 3.11 6.86 4.99
N SER A 165 2.96 6.03 3.96
CA SER A 165 1.69 5.72 3.29
C SER A 165 0.92 4.56 3.91
N PHE A 166 1.46 3.91 4.94
CA PHE A 166 0.88 2.74 5.61
C PHE A 166 0.12 3.12 6.87
N VAL A 167 -0.88 2.33 7.20
CA VAL A 167 -1.79 2.58 8.33
C VAL A 167 -1.49 1.64 9.48
N SER A 168 -1.57 2.16 10.70
CA SER A 168 -1.60 1.40 11.94
C SER A 168 -2.88 1.74 12.71
N VAL A 169 -3.54 0.75 13.27
CA VAL A 169 -4.76 0.92 14.07
C VAL A 169 -4.59 0.22 15.41
N ARG A 170 -4.85 0.93 16.51
CA ARG A 170 -4.67 0.44 17.88
C ARG A 170 -3.24 -0.07 18.13
N GLY A 171 -2.24 0.63 17.59
CA GLY A 171 -0.83 0.24 17.69
C GLY A 171 -0.41 -0.96 16.83
N LEU A 172 -1.34 -1.57 16.11
CA LEU A 172 -1.06 -2.69 15.22
C LEU A 172 -0.95 -2.19 13.79
N ALA A 173 0.15 -2.53 13.13
CA ALA A 173 0.45 -2.17 11.75
C ALA A 173 0.61 -3.44 10.89
N ASP A 174 0.99 -3.26 9.64
CA ASP A 174 1.41 -4.29 8.72
C ASP A 174 0.37 -5.42 8.56
N ARG A 175 0.72 -6.68 8.77
CA ARG A 175 -0.14 -7.86 8.59
C ARG A 175 -1.42 -7.84 9.41
N TYR A 176 -1.46 -7.05 10.48
CA TYR A 176 -2.62 -6.93 11.35
C TYR A 176 -3.72 -5.99 10.82
N ILE A 177 -3.45 -5.29 9.72
CA ILE A 177 -4.41 -4.44 9.01
C ILE A 177 -4.74 -5.09 7.66
N LYS A 178 -6.03 -5.20 7.37
CA LYS A 178 -6.47 -5.72 6.07
C LYS A 178 -7.25 -4.66 5.31
N THR A 179 -6.76 -4.31 4.12
CA THR A 179 -7.40 -3.32 3.24
C THR A 179 -8.12 -4.00 2.08
N THR A 180 -9.32 -3.53 1.79
CA THR A 180 -10.15 -4.02 0.68
C THR A 180 -10.73 -2.85 -0.12
N VAL A 181 -11.03 -3.10 -1.39
CA VAL A 181 -11.79 -2.20 -2.26
C VAL A 181 -13.12 -2.87 -2.57
N ASN A 182 -14.24 -2.23 -2.18
CA ASN A 182 -15.58 -2.79 -2.26
C ASN A 182 -15.69 -4.20 -1.63
N GLY A 183 -14.90 -4.42 -0.57
CA GLY A 183 -14.85 -5.68 0.15
C GLY A 183 -13.94 -6.75 -0.43
N SER A 184 -13.39 -6.62 -1.64
CA SER A 184 -12.40 -7.54 -2.19
C SER A 184 -10.98 -7.13 -1.82
N ARG A 185 -10.13 -8.09 -1.59
CA ARG A 185 -8.71 -7.88 -1.28
C ARG A 185 -7.94 -7.36 -2.48
N ILE A 186 -6.87 -6.65 -2.22
CA ILE A 186 -5.89 -6.15 -3.18
C ILE A 186 -4.48 -6.51 -2.73
N PRO A 187 -3.58 -6.92 -3.66
CA PRO A 187 -2.19 -7.18 -3.32
C PRO A 187 -1.48 -5.92 -2.86
N THR A 188 -0.53 -6.08 -1.96
CA THR A 188 0.19 -4.95 -1.35
C THR A 188 1.24 -4.36 -2.28
N LEU A 189 1.84 -5.17 -3.13
CA LEU A 189 2.96 -4.84 -4.01
C LEU A 189 4.18 -4.25 -3.26
N ASP A 190 4.27 -4.47 -1.97
CA ASP A 190 5.41 -4.06 -1.15
C ASP A 190 6.13 -5.31 -0.63
N PRO A 191 7.45 -5.43 -0.81
CA PRO A 191 8.17 -6.60 -0.36
C PRO A 191 8.43 -6.59 1.15
N PHE A 192 8.44 -5.44 1.81
CA PHE A 192 8.80 -5.32 3.22
C PHE A 192 7.60 -5.16 4.15
N THR A 193 6.42 -4.82 3.61
CA THR A 193 5.19 -4.69 4.40
C THR A 193 4.02 -5.45 3.77
N ASN A 194 3.18 -6.03 4.63
CA ASN A 194 1.94 -6.70 4.21
C ASN A 194 0.75 -5.74 4.24
N ASN A 195 0.99 -4.44 4.37
CA ASN A 195 -0.02 -3.40 4.39
C ASN A 195 -0.12 -2.70 3.03
N PHE A 196 -1.31 -2.24 2.70
CA PHE A 196 -1.59 -1.60 1.42
C PHE A 196 -1.30 -0.09 1.46
N ARG A 197 -0.69 0.45 0.41
CA ARG A 197 -0.43 1.89 0.25
C ARG A 197 -1.72 2.65 -0.07
N LEU A 198 -2.26 3.38 0.90
CA LEU A 198 -3.51 4.14 0.75
C LEU A 198 -3.37 5.42 -0.09
N ASP A 199 -2.17 5.88 -0.35
CA ASP A 199 -1.89 7.05 -1.20
C ASP A 199 -2.19 6.80 -2.69
N LEU A 200 -2.28 5.53 -3.10
CA LEU A 200 -2.70 5.14 -4.45
C LEU A 200 -4.18 5.45 -4.72
N PHE A 201 -5.01 5.63 -3.67
CA PHE A 201 -6.43 5.91 -3.80
C PHE A 201 -6.75 7.39 -3.54
N PRO A 202 -7.25 8.10 -4.56
CA PRO A 202 -7.69 9.48 -4.40
C PRO A 202 -9.06 9.53 -3.72
N THR A 203 -9.22 10.43 -2.76
CA THR A 203 -10.52 10.67 -2.09
C THR A 203 -11.63 11.07 -3.07
N GLY A 204 -11.27 11.62 -4.23
CA GLY A 204 -12.21 11.99 -5.29
C GLY A 204 -12.93 10.81 -5.96
N LEU A 205 -12.39 9.58 -5.90
CA LEU A 205 -12.97 8.38 -6.51
C LEU A 205 -13.68 7.46 -5.52
N ILE A 206 -13.65 7.79 -4.22
CA ILE A 206 -14.31 7.00 -3.17
C ILE A 206 -15.53 7.71 -2.60
N ASP A 207 -16.48 6.94 -2.10
CA ASP A 207 -17.63 7.42 -1.34
C ASP A 207 -17.30 7.52 0.15
N ASN A 208 -16.67 6.51 0.69
CA ASN A 208 -16.29 6.44 2.09
C ASN A 208 -15.20 5.40 2.34
N LEU A 209 -14.57 5.51 3.49
CA LEU A 209 -13.70 4.53 4.10
C LEU A 209 -14.35 4.06 5.39
N VAL A 210 -14.53 2.77 5.56
CA VAL A 210 -15.04 2.14 6.78
C VAL A 210 -13.93 1.36 7.45
N ILE A 211 -13.77 1.57 8.74
CA ILE A 211 -12.77 0.91 9.57
C ILE A 211 -13.51 0.06 10.61
N THR A 212 -13.49 -1.25 10.41
CA THR A 212 -14.10 -2.22 11.31
C THR A 212 -13.07 -2.68 12.32
N LYS A 213 -13.40 -2.58 13.61
CA LYS A 213 -12.47 -2.86 14.73
C LYS A 213 -12.80 -4.12 15.51
N THR A 214 -13.98 -4.71 15.32
CA THR A 214 -14.38 -5.97 15.96
C THR A 214 -14.74 -7.02 14.93
N MET A 215 -14.35 -8.27 15.18
CA MET A 215 -14.51 -9.39 14.28
C MET A 215 -15.97 -9.84 14.17
N ASN A 216 -16.33 -10.31 12.98
CA ASN A 216 -17.61 -10.95 12.68
C ASN A 216 -17.37 -12.11 11.71
N PRO A 217 -18.11 -13.24 11.76
CA PRO A 217 -17.82 -14.41 10.93
C PRO A 217 -17.86 -14.18 9.41
N ASP A 218 -18.59 -13.19 8.93
CA ASP A 218 -18.67 -12.83 7.50
C ASP A 218 -17.47 -12.00 6.99
N LEU A 219 -16.55 -11.61 7.88
CA LEU A 219 -15.28 -10.97 7.53
C LEU A 219 -14.15 -12.00 7.45
N PRO A 220 -13.11 -11.76 6.65
CA PRO A 220 -11.89 -12.59 6.68
C PRO A 220 -11.29 -12.68 8.08
N GLY A 221 -10.61 -13.79 8.40
CA GLY A 221 -10.04 -14.03 9.73
C GLY A 221 -8.70 -13.35 10.00
N ASP A 222 -7.97 -12.92 8.97
CA ASP A 222 -6.57 -12.54 9.04
C ASP A 222 -6.34 -11.03 9.26
N TRP A 223 -6.83 -10.53 10.39
CA TRP A 223 -6.56 -9.18 10.88
C TRP A 223 -6.82 -9.07 12.39
N ALA A 224 -6.19 -8.08 13.03
CA ALA A 224 -6.38 -7.78 14.45
C ALA A 224 -6.54 -6.29 14.75
N GLY A 225 -5.81 -5.43 14.06
CA GLY A 225 -5.90 -3.98 14.23
C GLY A 225 -7.20 -3.44 13.66
N ALA A 226 -7.40 -3.62 12.37
CA ALA A 226 -8.62 -3.22 11.67
C ALA A 226 -8.80 -3.91 10.32
N TYR A 227 -10.06 -3.97 9.89
CA TYR A 227 -10.46 -4.27 8.52
C TYR A 227 -10.91 -2.96 7.86
N LEU A 228 -10.12 -2.48 6.89
CA LEU A 228 -10.38 -1.26 6.12
C LEU A 228 -11.12 -1.59 4.84
N SER A 229 -12.30 -0.99 4.65
CA SER A 229 -13.06 -1.10 3.42
C SER A 229 -13.11 0.26 2.71
N ILE A 230 -12.41 0.38 1.58
CA ILE A 230 -12.49 1.51 0.67
C ILE A 230 -13.68 1.26 -0.24
N ASN A 231 -14.72 2.08 -0.13
CA ASN A 231 -15.90 1.97 -0.98
C ASN A 231 -15.82 3.02 -2.09
N THR A 232 -15.78 2.56 -3.33
CA THR A 232 -15.73 3.43 -4.51
C THR A 232 -17.06 4.12 -4.74
N LYS A 233 -17.05 5.25 -5.46
CA LYS A 233 -18.29 5.97 -5.82
C LYS A 233 -19.22 5.08 -6.62
N ASP A 234 -20.48 5.04 -6.19
CA ASP A 234 -21.59 4.52 -6.98
C ASP A 234 -21.96 5.53 -8.09
N TYR A 235 -22.65 5.04 -9.10
CA TYR A 235 -23.19 5.90 -10.16
C TYR A 235 -24.21 6.91 -9.59
N PRO A 236 -24.22 8.17 -10.07
CA PRO A 236 -25.19 9.19 -9.66
C PRO A 236 -26.51 8.98 -10.38
N ASP A 237 -27.59 9.48 -9.77
CA ASP A 237 -28.94 9.39 -10.36
C ASP A 237 -29.16 10.33 -11.54
N GLN A 238 -28.35 11.37 -11.65
CA GLN A 238 -28.39 12.36 -12.73
C GLN A 238 -26.97 12.60 -13.24
N LEU A 239 -26.88 13.24 -14.40
CA LEU A 239 -25.58 13.58 -14.96
C LEU A 239 -24.75 14.38 -13.94
N MET A 240 -23.59 13.87 -13.63
CA MET A 240 -22.58 14.50 -12.79
C MET A 240 -21.29 14.62 -13.59
N VAL A 241 -20.74 15.82 -13.62
CA VAL A 241 -19.39 16.10 -14.12
C VAL A 241 -18.66 16.87 -13.03
N GLU A 242 -17.56 16.33 -12.57
CA GLU A 242 -16.70 16.98 -11.57
C GLU A 242 -15.26 17.05 -12.11
N VAL A 243 -14.71 18.25 -12.16
CA VAL A 243 -13.32 18.50 -12.57
C VAL A 243 -12.63 19.27 -11.44
N SER A 244 -11.51 18.74 -10.96
CA SER A 244 -10.73 19.34 -9.88
C SER A 244 -9.27 19.43 -10.24
N THR A 245 -8.69 20.62 -10.04
CA THR A 245 -7.26 20.90 -10.22
C THR A 245 -6.70 21.34 -8.87
N SER A 246 -5.61 20.71 -8.44
CA SER A 246 -4.86 21.07 -7.24
C SER A 246 -3.42 21.41 -7.59
N LEU A 247 -2.93 22.54 -7.07
CA LEU A 247 -1.55 22.98 -7.17
C LEU A 247 -0.95 23.04 -5.76
N GLY A 248 0.19 22.40 -5.57
CA GLY A 248 0.93 22.39 -4.31
C GLY A 248 2.24 23.17 -4.43
N PHE A 249 2.54 23.97 -3.41
CA PHE A 249 3.76 24.75 -3.29
C PHE A 249 4.42 24.45 -1.94
N THR A 250 5.66 23.97 -1.98
CA THR A 250 6.48 23.74 -0.79
C THR A 250 7.74 24.62 -0.91
N PRO A 251 7.94 25.62 -0.02
CA PRO A 251 9.05 26.58 -0.15
C PRO A 251 10.42 25.93 -0.19
N GLN A 252 10.59 24.78 0.47
CA GLN A 252 11.83 24.01 0.52
C GLN A 252 12.13 23.28 -0.80
N THR A 253 11.10 22.94 -1.58
CA THR A 253 11.19 22.08 -2.77
C THR A 253 10.89 22.84 -4.06
N THR A 254 9.74 23.53 -4.10
CA THR A 254 9.21 24.10 -5.36
C THR A 254 10.11 25.20 -5.91
N PHE A 255 10.48 25.07 -7.18
CA PHE A 255 11.42 25.97 -7.91
C PHE A 255 12.82 25.97 -7.32
N ARG A 256 13.19 24.93 -6.57
CA ARG A 256 14.57 24.69 -6.13
C ARG A 256 15.22 23.65 -7.02
N ASP A 257 16.54 23.75 -7.16
CA ASP A 257 17.34 22.71 -7.80
C ASP A 257 17.59 21.61 -6.78
N ILE A 258 17.02 20.45 -7.05
CA ILE A 258 17.06 19.25 -6.21
C ILE A 258 17.90 18.17 -6.87
N VAL A 259 18.38 17.21 -6.10
CA VAL A 259 18.98 15.97 -6.61
C VAL A 259 17.91 15.11 -7.28
N SER A 260 18.25 14.48 -8.42
CA SER A 260 17.34 13.58 -9.14
C SER A 260 18.13 12.63 -10.02
N SER A 261 17.51 11.54 -10.49
CA SER A 261 18.09 10.67 -11.51
C SER A 261 17.81 11.19 -12.92
N LYS A 262 18.50 10.63 -13.92
CA LYS A 262 18.24 10.88 -15.34
C LYS A 262 16.78 10.55 -15.68
N LYS A 263 16.09 11.46 -16.36
CA LYS A 263 14.65 11.34 -16.66
C LYS A 263 14.41 10.54 -17.94
N SER A 264 13.47 9.61 -17.88
CA SER A 264 12.87 8.95 -19.04
C SER A 264 11.78 9.84 -19.67
N ARG A 265 11.47 9.60 -20.94
CA ARG A 265 10.42 10.33 -21.67
C ARG A 265 9.02 10.06 -21.13
N THR A 266 8.84 8.96 -20.39
CA THR A 266 7.55 8.49 -19.88
C THR A 266 7.42 8.59 -18.37
N ASP A 267 8.43 9.06 -17.63
CA ASP A 267 8.40 9.26 -16.18
C ASP A 267 7.15 10.04 -15.72
N TRP A 268 6.70 11.02 -16.52
CA TRP A 268 5.51 11.79 -16.20
C TRP A 268 4.21 10.96 -16.23
N LEU A 269 4.21 9.81 -16.91
CA LEU A 269 3.12 8.82 -16.91
C LEU A 269 3.27 7.77 -15.81
N GLY A 270 4.37 7.77 -15.05
CA GLY A 270 4.60 6.85 -13.95
C GLY A 270 5.17 5.50 -14.37
N PHE A 271 5.82 5.41 -15.55
CA PHE A 271 6.54 4.22 -16.00
C PHE A 271 7.74 4.58 -16.87
N ASP A 272 8.73 3.70 -16.89
CA ASP A 272 9.92 3.84 -17.72
C ASP A 272 9.67 3.41 -19.18
N ASN A 273 10.48 3.89 -20.10
CA ASN A 273 10.46 3.51 -21.53
C ASN A 273 11.77 2.83 -21.94
N ASP A 274 12.19 1.86 -21.18
CA ASP A 274 13.39 1.04 -21.36
C ASP A 274 14.73 1.79 -21.17
N LEU A 275 14.69 3.02 -20.60
CA LEU A 275 15.91 3.76 -20.26
C LEU A 275 16.67 3.11 -19.11
N ARG A 276 15.93 2.53 -18.17
CA ARG A 276 16.44 1.95 -16.92
C ARG A 276 16.30 0.44 -16.83
N ASP A 277 15.82 -0.22 -17.88
CA ASP A 277 15.73 -1.69 -17.89
C ASP A 277 17.13 -2.31 -18.18
N ILE A 278 17.28 -3.60 -17.84
CA ILE A 278 18.47 -4.35 -18.23
C ILE A 278 18.55 -4.33 -19.76
N PRO A 279 19.71 -4.00 -20.34
CA PRO A 279 19.86 -3.98 -21.79
C PRO A 279 19.50 -5.34 -22.41
N GLU A 280 18.81 -5.31 -23.55
CA GLU A 280 18.28 -6.52 -24.22
C GLU A 280 19.39 -7.55 -24.50
N GLY A 281 20.59 -7.11 -24.84
CA GLY A 281 21.75 -7.99 -25.10
C GLY A 281 22.38 -8.60 -23.86
N VAL A 282 22.11 -8.04 -22.66
CA VAL A 282 22.61 -8.58 -21.38
C VAL A 282 21.70 -9.69 -20.84
N GLY A 283 20.39 -9.55 -21.13
CA GLY A 283 19.36 -10.51 -20.67
C GLY A 283 19.02 -10.39 -19.20
N ARG A 284 17.87 -10.92 -18.83
CA ARG A 284 17.36 -11.00 -17.44
C ARG A 284 17.64 -12.37 -16.81
N ASP A 285 18.05 -13.33 -17.61
CA ASP A 285 18.25 -14.71 -17.14
C ASP A 285 19.60 -14.82 -16.45
N GLN A 286 19.58 -15.10 -15.17
CA GLN A 286 20.78 -15.31 -14.35
C GLN A 286 21.64 -16.49 -14.82
N THR A 287 21.05 -17.43 -15.55
CA THR A 287 21.80 -18.55 -16.13
C THR A 287 22.63 -18.14 -17.34
N THR A 288 22.35 -16.99 -17.95
CA THR A 288 23.05 -16.47 -19.13
C THR A 288 24.10 -15.41 -18.81
N PHE A 289 24.08 -14.83 -17.62
CA PHE A 289 25.12 -13.89 -17.18
C PHE A 289 25.91 -14.47 -16.00
N PRO A 290 27.23 -14.57 -16.08
CA PRO A 290 28.20 -14.11 -17.09
C PRO A 290 28.45 -15.10 -18.24
N PHE A 291 27.42 -15.73 -18.77
CA PHE A 291 27.55 -16.81 -19.76
C PHE A 291 27.19 -16.31 -21.15
N VAL A 292 28.11 -16.30 -22.06
CA VAL A 292 27.87 -16.02 -23.48
C VAL A 292 27.84 -17.32 -24.25
N VAL A 293 26.76 -17.59 -25.00
CA VAL A 293 26.74 -18.72 -25.93
C VAL A 293 27.62 -18.38 -27.13
N ASN A 294 28.85 -18.83 -27.11
CA ASN A 294 29.78 -18.61 -28.21
C ASN A 294 30.30 -19.96 -28.70
N PRO A 295 29.71 -20.59 -29.78
CA PRO A 295 30.17 -21.84 -30.33
C PRO A 295 31.62 -21.82 -30.79
N GLY A 296 32.12 -20.65 -31.22
CA GLY A 296 33.52 -20.48 -31.60
C GLY A 296 34.45 -20.58 -30.41
N LEU A 297 34.06 -20.06 -29.25
CA LEU A 297 34.81 -20.17 -28.00
C LEU A 297 34.87 -21.64 -27.52
N TYR A 298 33.77 -22.37 -27.58
CA TYR A 298 33.76 -23.81 -27.27
C TYR A 298 34.76 -24.58 -28.13
N GLN A 299 34.75 -24.32 -29.45
CA GLN A 299 35.70 -24.99 -30.37
C GLN A 299 37.16 -24.66 -30.08
N GLN A 300 37.46 -23.46 -29.65
CA GLN A 300 38.79 -23.03 -29.22
C GLN A 300 39.23 -23.76 -27.94
N PHE A 301 38.35 -23.83 -26.93
CA PHE A 301 38.62 -24.63 -25.73
C PHE A 301 38.83 -26.15 -26.05
N ALA A 302 38.02 -26.69 -26.94
CA ALA A 302 38.15 -28.06 -27.40
C ALA A 302 39.48 -28.30 -28.14
N ALA A 303 39.89 -27.36 -28.99
CA ALA A 303 41.20 -27.41 -29.70
C ALA A 303 42.39 -27.33 -28.75
N LEU A 304 42.25 -26.72 -27.56
CA LEU A 304 43.24 -26.71 -26.49
C LEU A 304 43.25 -28.00 -25.66
N GLY A 305 42.43 -28.98 -25.97
CA GLY A 305 42.31 -30.23 -25.23
C GLY A 305 41.45 -30.13 -23.95
N LEU A 306 40.72 -29.02 -23.77
CA LEU A 306 39.86 -28.79 -22.60
C LEU A 306 38.46 -29.37 -22.75
N GLU A 307 38.20 -30.24 -23.74
CA GLU A 307 36.89 -30.83 -23.99
C GLU A 307 36.37 -31.65 -22.78
N GLY A 308 37.29 -32.40 -22.12
CA GLY A 308 36.99 -33.12 -20.88
C GLY A 308 36.67 -32.20 -19.71
N TYR A 309 37.35 -31.05 -19.62
CA TYR A 309 37.12 -30.03 -18.61
C TYR A 309 35.73 -29.38 -18.82
N LEU A 310 35.43 -28.93 -20.04
CA LEU A 310 34.12 -28.38 -20.37
C LEU A 310 32.99 -29.39 -20.08
N SER A 311 33.19 -30.64 -20.44
CA SER A 311 32.23 -31.74 -20.20
C SER A 311 31.99 -31.98 -18.72
N SER A 312 32.99 -31.80 -17.86
CA SER A 312 32.87 -31.96 -16.41
C SER A 312 31.94 -30.87 -15.78
N TYR A 313 31.78 -29.73 -16.45
CA TYR A 313 30.84 -28.68 -16.10
C TYR A 313 29.50 -28.76 -16.87
N GLY A 314 29.31 -29.85 -17.65
CA GLY A 314 28.11 -30.01 -18.47
C GLY A 314 28.04 -29.06 -19.68
N ILE A 315 29.14 -28.41 -20.04
CA ILE A 315 29.22 -27.43 -21.12
C ILE A 315 29.41 -28.17 -22.46
N THR A 316 28.55 -27.87 -23.42
CA THR A 316 28.58 -28.36 -24.80
C THR A 316 28.73 -27.19 -25.78
N SER A 317 28.86 -27.45 -27.06
CA SER A 317 28.93 -26.42 -28.10
C SER A 317 27.68 -25.51 -28.19
N GLN A 318 26.61 -25.91 -27.54
CA GLN A 318 25.34 -25.17 -27.48
C GLN A 318 25.09 -24.58 -26.08
N SER A 319 26.01 -24.77 -25.14
CA SER A 319 25.94 -24.25 -23.79
C SER A 319 26.69 -22.93 -23.68
N PRO A 320 26.21 -21.99 -22.84
CA PRO A 320 27.03 -20.84 -22.46
C PRO A 320 28.29 -21.29 -21.73
N ILE A 321 29.40 -20.63 -22.02
CA ILE A 321 30.67 -20.84 -21.32
C ILE A 321 30.79 -19.79 -20.22
N PRO A 322 31.09 -20.19 -18.96
CA PRO A 322 31.30 -19.25 -17.89
C PRO A 322 32.36 -18.20 -18.22
N THR A 323 32.06 -16.92 -18.06
CA THR A 323 32.99 -15.80 -18.29
C THR A 323 33.71 -15.36 -17.01
N GLY A 324 33.48 -16.02 -15.87
CA GLY A 324 34.09 -15.70 -14.58
C GLY A 324 35.57 -15.99 -14.54
N GLY A 325 36.38 -15.07 -13.94
CA GLY A 325 37.82 -15.20 -13.80
C GLY A 325 38.27 -16.53 -13.19
N ALA A 326 37.52 -17.10 -12.26
CA ALA A 326 37.78 -18.38 -11.64
C ALA A 326 37.77 -19.56 -12.64
N PHE A 327 36.81 -19.54 -13.59
CA PHE A 327 36.73 -20.59 -14.63
C PHE A 327 37.98 -20.58 -15.53
N HIS A 328 38.42 -19.39 -15.96
CA HIS A 328 39.59 -19.23 -16.79
C HIS A 328 40.89 -19.56 -16.03
N GLN A 329 40.99 -19.21 -14.77
CA GLN A 329 42.12 -19.56 -13.92
C GLN A 329 42.21 -21.08 -13.71
N LEU A 330 41.10 -21.78 -13.52
CA LEU A 330 41.05 -23.24 -13.47
C LEU A 330 41.43 -23.87 -14.81
N ALA A 331 41.03 -23.29 -15.93
CA ALA A 331 41.44 -23.73 -17.25
C ALA A 331 42.98 -23.60 -17.47
N LEU A 332 43.60 -22.50 -16.96
CA LEU A 332 45.06 -22.35 -16.96
C LEU A 332 45.76 -23.36 -16.07
N VAL A 333 45.12 -23.77 -14.96
CA VAL A 333 45.66 -24.88 -14.11
C VAL A 333 45.58 -26.20 -14.85
N GLU A 334 44.49 -26.51 -15.52
CA GLU A 334 44.28 -27.73 -16.30
C GLU A 334 45.24 -27.81 -17.47
N LEU A 335 45.54 -26.69 -18.11
CA LEU A 335 46.55 -26.57 -19.18
C LEU A 335 48.00 -26.58 -18.66
N GLY A 336 48.21 -26.54 -17.36
CA GLY A 336 49.55 -26.61 -16.75
C GLY A 336 50.30 -25.27 -16.71
N TYR A 337 49.66 -24.14 -17.04
CA TYR A 337 50.29 -22.82 -16.98
C TYR A 337 50.22 -22.18 -15.59
N LEU A 338 49.28 -22.58 -14.74
CA LEU A 338 49.11 -22.09 -13.40
C LEU A 338 49.16 -23.23 -12.38
N GLY A 339 49.92 -23.05 -11.31
CA GLY A 339 49.88 -24.02 -10.20
C GLY A 339 48.61 -23.87 -9.36
N ALA A 340 47.99 -25.00 -8.99
CA ALA A 340 46.76 -25.01 -8.20
C ALA A 340 46.88 -24.25 -6.86
N ALA A 341 48.04 -24.17 -6.25
CA ALA A 341 48.33 -23.40 -5.03
C ALA A 341 48.44 -21.88 -5.29
N GLN A 342 48.48 -21.46 -6.55
CA GLN A 342 48.72 -20.06 -6.96
C GLN A 342 47.48 -19.42 -7.58
N PHE A 343 46.40 -20.16 -7.59
CA PHE A 343 45.11 -19.82 -8.23
C PHE A 343 44.57 -18.42 -7.90
N ASN A 344 44.69 -17.98 -6.66
CA ASN A 344 44.17 -16.68 -6.21
C ASN A 344 45.27 -15.59 -6.15
N ASN A 345 46.44 -15.80 -6.71
CA ASN A 345 47.49 -14.79 -6.70
C ASN A 345 47.61 -14.08 -8.06
N PRO A 346 47.24 -12.78 -8.17
CA PRO A 346 47.23 -12.07 -9.43
C PRO A 346 48.56 -12.08 -10.18
N THR A 347 49.70 -12.06 -9.47
CA THR A 347 51.02 -12.05 -10.08
C THR A 347 51.29 -13.36 -10.84
N PHE A 348 50.93 -14.50 -10.24
CA PHE A 348 51.11 -15.82 -10.88
C PHE A 348 50.11 -16.05 -11.99
N VAL A 349 48.87 -15.57 -11.82
CA VAL A 349 47.83 -15.62 -12.85
C VAL A 349 48.27 -14.84 -14.09
N ASN A 350 48.76 -13.61 -13.92
CA ASN A 350 49.23 -12.75 -15.03
C ASN A 350 50.44 -13.36 -15.71
N ALA A 351 51.35 -13.98 -14.94
CA ALA A 351 52.50 -14.71 -15.52
C ALA A 351 52.05 -15.92 -16.35
N ALA A 352 51.04 -16.67 -15.86
CA ALA A 352 50.48 -17.82 -16.55
C ALA A 352 49.77 -17.41 -17.85
N ILE A 353 49.02 -16.29 -17.84
CA ILE A 353 48.37 -15.69 -19.02
C ILE A 353 49.43 -15.33 -20.06
N ASN A 354 50.52 -14.65 -19.65
CA ASN A 354 51.58 -14.24 -20.57
C ASN A 354 52.29 -15.45 -21.16
N ALA A 355 52.58 -16.47 -20.35
CA ALA A 355 53.19 -17.71 -20.83
C ALA A 355 52.28 -18.45 -21.83
N TYR A 356 50.96 -18.55 -21.51
CA TYR A 356 49.97 -19.13 -22.40
C TYR A 356 49.91 -18.38 -23.76
N ASN A 357 49.86 -17.04 -23.73
CA ASN A 357 49.79 -16.25 -24.96
C ASN A 357 51.05 -16.31 -25.80
N GLN A 358 52.22 -16.52 -25.18
CA GLN A 358 53.48 -16.77 -25.89
C GLN A 358 53.48 -18.10 -26.61
N ASP A 359 52.96 -19.13 -25.98
CA ASP A 359 52.92 -20.49 -26.54
C ASP A 359 51.77 -20.66 -27.55
N ASN A 360 50.73 -19.85 -27.45
CA ASN A 360 49.50 -19.93 -28.27
C ASN A 360 49.17 -18.58 -28.95
N PRO A 361 50.02 -17.99 -29.78
CA PRO A 361 49.89 -16.64 -30.34
C PRO A 361 48.65 -16.44 -31.22
N TYR A 362 47.98 -17.51 -31.63
CA TYR A 362 46.79 -17.46 -32.49
C TYR A 362 45.48 -17.73 -31.72
N VAL A 363 45.55 -18.02 -30.42
CA VAL A 363 44.41 -18.32 -29.59
C VAL A 363 44.45 -17.40 -28.38
N ASP A 364 43.88 -16.24 -28.51
CA ASP A 364 43.81 -15.26 -27.44
C ASP A 364 42.65 -15.60 -26.52
N PHE A 365 42.93 -16.46 -25.55
CA PHE A 365 41.99 -16.98 -24.56
C PHE A 365 41.32 -15.87 -23.74
N PHE A 366 42.05 -14.80 -23.42
CA PHE A 366 41.55 -13.70 -22.60
C PHE A 366 40.95 -12.59 -23.42
N ARG A 367 41.27 -12.43 -24.68
CA ARG A 367 40.76 -11.39 -25.55
C ARG A 367 39.27 -11.56 -25.82
N TYR A 368 38.83 -12.77 -26.10
CA TYR A 368 37.39 -13.05 -26.29
C TYR A 368 36.59 -12.84 -25.02
N TYR A 369 37.11 -13.26 -23.86
CA TYR A 369 36.52 -13.02 -22.56
C TYR A 369 36.37 -11.51 -22.29
N ASN A 370 37.45 -10.76 -22.44
CA ASN A 370 37.47 -9.34 -22.20
C ASN A 370 36.60 -8.58 -23.21
N GLN A 371 36.52 -9.01 -24.46
CA GLN A 371 35.67 -8.39 -25.48
C GLN A 371 34.18 -8.56 -25.18
N ASP A 372 33.78 -9.76 -24.72
CA ASP A 372 32.38 -9.99 -24.30
C ASP A 372 32.01 -9.10 -23.09
N LEU A 373 32.93 -8.94 -22.12
CA LEU A 373 32.71 -8.03 -20.98
C LEU A 373 32.69 -6.55 -21.38
N GLU A 374 33.54 -6.15 -22.35
CA GLU A 374 33.49 -4.80 -22.92
C GLU A 374 32.16 -4.54 -23.64
N ASP A 375 31.72 -5.48 -24.47
CA ASP A 375 30.44 -5.39 -25.18
C ASP A 375 29.25 -5.29 -24.23
N ILE A 376 29.25 -6.05 -23.12
CA ILE A 376 28.25 -5.94 -22.04
C ILE A 376 28.32 -4.58 -21.37
N ALA A 377 29.53 -4.12 -21.02
CA ALA A 377 29.72 -2.84 -20.35
C ALA A 377 29.22 -1.65 -21.18
N PHE A 378 29.38 -1.72 -22.49
CA PHE A 378 28.88 -0.66 -23.42
C PHE A 378 27.37 -0.68 -23.66
N GLN A 379 26.68 -1.78 -23.34
CA GLN A 379 25.23 -1.83 -23.41
C GLN A 379 24.57 -1.08 -22.24
N PHE A 380 25.23 -1.00 -21.07
CA PHE A 380 24.75 -0.20 -19.96
C PHE A 380 25.00 1.30 -20.20
N ASP A 381 24.06 2.15 -19.79
CA ASP A 381 24.28 3.61 -19.77
C ASP A 381 25.19 3.97 -18.58
N ASN A 382 26.48 4.16 -18.87
CA ASN A 382 27.49 4.50 -17.86
C ASN A 382 27.55 6.02 -17.57
N SER A 383 26.82 6.85 -18.30
CA SER A 383 26.79 8.32 -18.11
C SER A 383 25.88 8.76 -16.97
N ASN A 384 25.11 7.85 -16.35
CA ASN A 384 24.05 8.18 -15.41
C ASN A 384 24.29 7.66 -13.97
N TRP A 385 25.54 7.41 -13.58
CA TRP A 385 25.89 6.98 -12.24
C TRP A 385 25.66 8.06 -11.18
N PHE A 386 25.91 9.33 -11.52
CA PHE A 386 25.76 10.43 -10.59
C PHE A 386 24.36 11.04 -10.65
N THR A 387 23.90 11.53 -9.50
CA THR A 387 22.67 12.32 -9.45
C THR A 387 22.81 13.61 -10.25
N GLN A 388 21.71 14.07 -10.82
CA GLN A 388 21.63 15.30 -11.60
C GLN A 388 20.83 16.36 -10.85
N ARG A 389 21.06 17.64 -11.17
CA ARG A 389 20.21 18.72 -10.66
C ARG A 389 18.98 18.90 -11.54
N PHE A 390 17.84 19.02 -10.88
CA PHE A 390 16.54 19.21 -11.53
C PHE A 390 15.74 20.26 -10.78
N THR A 391 15.21 21.28 -11.50
CA THR A 391 14.36 22.29 -10.87
C THR A 391 12.96 21.71 -10.62
N ALA A 392 12.59 21.56 -9.35
CA ALA A 392 11.33 20.93 -8.95
C ALA A 392 10.12 21.79 -9.37
N PRO A 393 9.13 21.22 -10.08
CA PRO A 393 7.91 21.94 -10.45
C PRO A 393 6.94 22.07 -9.27
N LEU A 394 5.84 22.79 -9.47
CA LEU A 394 4.68 22.74 -8.57
C LEU A 394 4.12 21.31 -8.51
N ASN A 395 3.71 20.89 -7.34
CA ASN A 395 2.92 19.65 -7.20
C ASN A 395 1.57 19.84 -7.91
N LEU A 396 1.14 18.84 -8.67
CA LEU A 396 -0.06 18.89 -9.52
C LEU A 396 -0.98 17.71 -9.20
N GLY A 397 -2.26 18.00 -9.07
CA GLY A 397 -3.32 16.99 -9.02
C GLY A 397 -4.44 17.37 -9.97
N GLN A 398 -4.83 16.45 -10.84
CA GLN A 398 -5.97 16.61 -11.76
C GLN A 398 -6.94 15.45 -11.54
N THR A 399 -8.22 15.76 -11.35
CA THR A 399 -9.26 14.73 -11.22
C THR A 399 -10.44 15.09 -12.11
N VAL A 400 -10.91 14.12 -12.89
CA VAL A 400 -12.12 14.24 -13.71
C VAL A 400 -13.02 13.06 -13.37
N THR A 401 -14.28 13.33 -13.07
CA THR A 401 -15.28 12.29 -12.80
C THR A 401 -16.55 12.59 -13.59
N ILE A 402 -17.06 11.60 -14.29
CA ILE A 402 -18.30 11.69 -15.07
C ILE A 402 -19.16 10.48 -14.70
N GLY A 403 -20.43 10.71 -14.39
CA GLY A 403 -21.35 9.63 -14.11
C GLY A 403 -22.77 9.98 -14.48
N ASN A 404 -23.58 8.97 -14.69
CA ASN A 404 -25.01 9.12 -14.97
C ASN A 404 -25.74 7.79 -14.77
N GLN A 405 -27.05 7.87 -14.77
CA GLN A 405 -27.95 6.72 -14.90
C GLN A 405 -28.87 6.92 -16.11
N LYS A 406 -28.98 5.91 -16.94
CA LYS A 406 -29.83 5.89 -18.16
C LYS A 406 -30.64 4.61 -18.20
N LYS A 407 -31.80 4.65 -18.85
CA LYS A 407 -32.56 3.43 -19.17
C LYS A 407 -32.02 2.79 -20.45
N VAL A 408 -31.60 1.54 -20.34
CA VAL A 408 -31.16 0.70 -21.46
C VAL A 408 -32.00 -0.57 -21.44
N PHE A 409 -32.65 -0.92 -22.56
CA PHE A 409 -33.63 -2.03 -22.63
C PHE A 409 -34.70 -1.95 -21.52
N ASN A 410 -35.19 -0.74 -21.25
CA ASN A 410 -36.18 -0.45 -20.22
C ASN A 410 -35.76 -0.78 -18.77
N ARG A 411 -34.44 -0.87 -18.51
CA ARG A 411 -33.80 -1.13 -17.21
C ARG A 411 -32.76 -0.06 -16.91
N ASP A 412 -32.50 0.18 -15.63
CA ASP A 412 -31.56 1.20 -15.22
C ASP A 412 -30.13 0.69 -15.40
N LEU A 413 -29.36 1.40 -16.21
CA LEU A 413 -27.92 1.28 -16.35
C LEU A 413 -27.26 2.51 -15.74
N GLY A 414 -26.54 2.33 -14.65
CA GLY A 414 -25.72 3.35 -14.03
C GLY A 414 -24.26 3.20 -14.39
N PHE A 415 -23.56 4.29 -14.59
CA PHE A 415 -22.14 4.28 -14.81
C PHE A 415 -21.45 5.46 -14.11
N ILE A 416 -20.20 5.25 -13.72
CA ILE A 416 -19.29 6.30 -13.31
C ILE A 416 -17.89 5.99 -13.87
N VAL A 417 -17.27 7.02 -14.42
CA VAL A 417 -15.88 6.97 -14.89
C VAL A 417 -15.13 8.11 -14.21
N GLY A 418 -14.01 7.80 -13.60
CA GLY A 418 -13.13 8.76 -12.98
C GLY A 418 -11.71 8.57 -13.47
N PHE A 419 -10.97 9.68 -13.56
CA PHE A 419 -9.55 9.68 -13.88
C PHE A 419 -8.85 10.68 -12.94
N ARG A 420 -7.71 10.29 -12.42
CA ARG A 420 -6.83 11.17 -11.66
C ARG A 420 -5.40 11.03 -12.15
N TYR A 421 -4.73 12.15 -12.31
CA TYR A 421 -3.29 12.27 -12.45
C TYR A 421 -2.73 13.03 -11.26
N ALA A 422 -1.58 12.60 -10.74
CA ALA A 422 -0.87 13.29 -9.66
C ALA A 422 0.64 13.30 -9.94
N SER A 423 1.25 14.44 -9.60
CA SER A 423 2.69 14.66 -9.67
C SER A 423 3.11 15.41 -8.42
N THR A 424 3.91 14.79 -7.57
CA THR A 424 4.43 15.40 -6.33
C THR A 424 5.94 15.24 -6.28
N THR A 425 6.58 16.22 -5.65
CA THR A 425 8.02 16.22 -5.38
C THR A 425 8.23 16.66 -3.95
N ASP A 426 8.95 15.85 -3.19
CA ASP A 426 9.38 16.12 -1.83
C ASP A 426 10.91 16.16 -1.81
N TYR A 427 11.49 17.10 -1.07
CA TYR A 427 12.93 17.30 -0.99
C TYR A 427 13.33 17.70 0.41
N ASP A 428 14.35 17.03 0.91
CA ASP A 428 15.02 17.36 2.18
C ASP A 428 16.50 17.66 1.90
N PRO A 429 16.94 18.90 2.06
CA PRO A 429 18.34 19.27 1.86
C PRO A 429 19.25 18.89 3.04
N ASN A 430 18.73 18.43 4.17
CA ASN A 430 19.47 18.21 5.41
C ASN A 430 18.98 16.95 6.13
N ALA A 431 18.70 15.90 5.36
CA ALA A 431 18.38 14.58 5.94
C ALA A 431 19.65 13.95 6.53
N THR A 432 19.50 13.18 7.59
CA THR A 432 20.64 12.51 8.25
C THR A 432 20.31 11.07 8.55
N ILE A 433 21.33 10.21 8.50
CA ILE A 433 21.29 8.82 9.01
C ILE A 433 22.51 8.63 9.90
N GLN A 434 22.32 8.01 11.05
CA GLN A 434 23.40 7.70 11.98
C GLN A 434 23.20 6.30 12.58
N ARG A 435 24.28 5.53 12.69
CA ARG A 435 24.32 4.27 13.42
C ARG A 435 25.40 4.32 14.48
N THR A 436 25.19 3.62 15.57
CA THR A 436 26.11 3.53 16.69
C THR A 436 26.52 2.09 16.89
N LEU A 437 27.79 1.88 17.19
CA LEU A 437 28.33 0.62 17.71
C LEU A 437 28.03 0.45 19.18
N GLU A 438 28.15 -0.79 19.66
CA GLU A 438 28.22 -1.09 21.10
C GLU A 438 29.34 -0.27 21.74
N PRO A 439 29.07 0.41 22.84
CA PRO A 439 30.09 1.15 23.55
C PRO A 439 31.04 0.16 24.23
N GLU A 440 32.22 -0.05 23.67
CA GLU A 440 33.28 -0.89 24.30
C GLU A 440 33.87 -0.25 25.58
N ASP A 441 33.81 1.09 25.70
CA ASP A 441 34.31 1.82 26.86
C ASP A 441 33.43 3.00 27.24
N PHE A 442 32.41 2.71 28.08
CA PHE A 442 31.47 3.72 28.54
C PHE A 442 31.89 4.31 29.90
N THR A 443 32.88 5.22 29.92
CA THR A 443 33.08 6.13 31.04
C THR A 443 33.00 7.58 30.55
N PRO A 444 31.77 8.15 30.50
CA PRO A 444 31.61 9.53 30.09
C PRO A 444 32.22 10.44 31.15
N SER A 445 33.01 11.42 30.74
CA SER A 445 33.54 12.47 31.60
C SER A 445 32.45 13.36 32.24
N ASP A 446 31.25 13.35 31.66
CA ASP A 446 30.06 14.12 32.09
C ASP A 446 28.88 13.24 32.54
N GLY A 447 29.05 11.91 32.61
CA GLY A 447 28.03 10.94 32.99
C GLY A 447 26.98 10.68 31.91
N ARG A 448 27.19 11.15 30.67
CA ARG A 448 26.31 10.86 29.52
C ARG A 448 26.99 9.87 28.58
N PRO A 449 26.29 8.83 28.18
CA PRO A 449 26.82 7.93 27.19
C PRO A 449 27.06 8.66 25.85
N GLU A 450 28.34 8.75 25.43
CA GLU A 450 28.66 9.13 24.07
C GLU A 450 28.81 7.84 23.24
N PRO A 451 27.81 7.42 22.45
CA PRO A 451 27.93 6.24 21.60
C PRO A 451 29.02 6.49 20.56
N SER A 452 29.89 5.51 20.35
CA SER A 452 30.80 5.54 19.21
C SER A 452 29.96 5.54 17.93
N ARG A 453 30.32 6.40 16.97
CA ARG A 453 29.65 6.48 15.68
C ARG A 453 30.26 5.46 14.74
N GLU A 454 29.54 4.37 14.44
CA GLU A 454 29.91 3.40 13.40
C GLU A 454 29.75 4.03 12.01
N TYR A 455 28.63 4.75 11.83
CA TYR A 455 28.21 5.26 10.54
C TYR A 455 27.41 6.53 10.72
N TRP A 456 27.72 7.57 9.95
CA TRP A 456 26.86 8.73 9.82
C TRP A 456 26.96 9.33 8.43
N ILE A 457 25.84 9.77 7.90
CA ILE A 457 25.74 10.52 6.65
C ILE A 457 24.80 11.71 6.79
N ASP A 458 25.24 12.83 6.23
CA ASP A 458 24.40 13.99 5.94
C ASP A 458 24.06 13.97 4.46
N MET A 459 22.78 14.16 4.10
CA MET A 459 22.33 13.95 2.74
C MET A 459 21.31 14.96 2.27
N GLU A 460 21.35 15.24 0.97
CA GLU A 460 20.24 15.76 0.21
C GLU A 460 19.40 14.58 -0.29
N SER A 461 18.11 14.58 -0.06
CA SER A 461 17.21 13.51 -0.48
C SER A 461 16.01 14.07 -1.22
N SER A 462 15.65 13.50 -2.35
CA SER A 462 14.43 13.82 -3.07
C SER A 462 13.61 12.58 -3.39
N VAL A 463 12.29 12.76 -3.41
CA VAL A 463 11.32 11.75 -3.81
C VAL A 463 10.32 12.38 -4.78
N GLU A 464 10.28 11.89 -5.99
CA GLU A 464 9.38 12.35 -7.04
C GLU A 464 8.36 11.25 -7.35
N ASN A 465 7.10 11.52 -7.10
CA ASN A 465 6.00 10.61 -7.40
C ASN A 465 5.21 11.13 -8.60
N ARG A 466 5.01 10.29 -9.60
CA ARG A 466 4.21 10.55 -10.81
C ARG A 466 3.30 9.37 -11.06
N GLY A 467 2.02 9.64 -11.22
CA GLY A 467 1.12 8.51 -11.48
C GLY A 467 -0.28 8.93 -11.85
N TRP A 468 -1.04 7.95 -12.29
CA TRP A 468 -2.44 8.10 -12.58
C TRP A 468 -3.26 6.89 -12.13
N SER A 469 -4.50 7.15 -11.81
CA SER A 469 -5.49 6.12 -11.54
C SER A 469 -6.78 6.42 -12.30
N ALA A 470 -7.45 5.37 -12.75
CA ALA A 470 -8.78 5.49 -13.32
C ALA A 470 -9.74 4.53 -12.64
N LEU A 471 -11.01 4.81 -12.75
CA LEU A 471 -12.09 3.97 -12.26
C LEU A 471 -13.20 3.99 -13.30
N ALA A 472 -13.67 2.82 -13.69
CA ALA A 472 -14.87 2.65 -14.48
C ALA A 472 -15.79 1.64 -13.78
N ASN A 473 -16.94 2.09 -13.30
CA ASN A 473 -17.94 1.25 -12.67
C ASN A 473 -19.23 1.29 -13.50
N LEU A 474 -19.73 0.12 -13.85
CA LEU A 474 -20.95 -0.08 -14.60
C LEU A 474 -21.87 -0.98 -13.78
N SER A 475 -23.09 -0.51 -13.50
CA SER A 475 -24.09 -1.27 -12.73
C SER A 475 -25.39 -1.36 -13.51
N TYR A 476 -25.89 -2.58 -13.69
CA TYR A 476 -27.12 -2.85 -14.43
C TYR A 476 -28.16 -3.54 -13.57
N LYS A 477 -29.33 -2.94 -13.46
CA LYS A 477 -30.48 -3.54 -12.79
C LYS A 477 -31.22 -4.48 -13.71
N LEU A 478 -31.03 -5.79 -13.55
CA LEU A 478 -31.77 -6.82 -14.27
C LEU A 478 -33.28 -6.69 -14.02
N ASN A 479 -33.66 -6.34 -12.79
CA ASN A 479 -34.97 -5.93 -12.34
C ASN A 479 -34.82 -5.24 -10.97
N ASN A 480 -35.93 -4.91 -10.30
CA ASN A 480 -35.90 -4.23 -8.99
C ASN A 480 -35.24 -5.04 -7.87
N ASN A 481 -35.05 -6.34 -8.06
CA ASN A 481 -34.52 -7.26 -7.05
C ASN A 481 -33.15 -7.84 -7.40
N HIS A 482 -32.65 -7.61 -8.59
CA HIS A 482 -31.41 -8.21 -9.08
C HIS A 482 -30.53 -7.16 -9.75
N THR A 483 -29.34 -6.95 -9.20
CA THR A 483 -28.35 -5.98 -9.73
C THR A 483 -27.02 -6.70 -9.97
N VAL A 484 -26.34 -6.34 -11.05
CA VAL A 484 -25.00 -6.80 -11.40
C VAL A 484 -24.14 -5.57 -11.66
N SER A 485 -22.90 -5.58 -11.16
CA SER A 485 -21.96 -4.49 -11.33
C SER A 485 -20.59 -5.01 -11.76
N LEU A 486 -19.92 -4.25 -12.61
CA LEU A 486 -18.56 -4.49 -13.07
C LEU A 486 -17.73 -3.25 -12.78
N LEU A 487 -16.57 -3.45 -12.18
CA LEU A 487 -15.62 -2.38 -11.91
C LEU A 487 -14.28 -2.74 -12.56
N PHE A 488 -13.69 -1.75 -13.21
CA PHE A 488 -12.31 -1.79 -13.67
C PHE A 488 -11.56 -0.58 -13.09
N MET A 489 -10.41 -0.84 -12.44
CA MET A 489 -9.62 0.22 -11.83
C MET A 489 -8.12 -0.04 -12.04
N PRO A 490 -7.51 0.61 -13.04
CA PRO A 490 -6.08 0.63 -13.24
C PRO A 490 -5.42 1.71 -12.38
N ASN A 491 -4.27 1.39 -11.79
CA ASN A 491 -3.38 2.32 -11.10
C ASN A 491 -1.97 2.15 -11.65
N VAL A 492 -1.31 3.26 -11.95
CA VAL A 492 0.08 3.30 -12.39
C VAL A 492 0.79 4.39 -11.60
N ASN A 493 1.92 4.06 -11.01
CA ASN A 493 2.73 5.01 -10.23
C ASN A 493 4.21 4.75 -10.45
N GLY A 494 4.95 5.79 -10.78
CA GLY A 494 6.42 5.81 -10.79
C GLY A 494 6.93 6.67 -9.65
N GLU A 495 7.90 6.17 -8.92
CA GLU A 495 8.58 6.84 -7.83
C GLU A 495 10.08 6.89 -8.13
N ASN A 496 10.61 8.11 -8.24
CA ASN A 496 12.02 8.37 -8.46
C ASN A 496 12.62 8.93 -7.17
N GLN A 497 13.56 8.22 -6.59
CA GLN A 497 14.28 8.64 -5.39
C GLN A 497 15.75 8.88 -5.75
N ALA A 498 16.31 9.95 -5.23
CA ALA A 498 17.72 10.26 -5.38
C ALA A 498 18.28 10.82 -4.08
N ARG A 499 19.48 10.37 -3.73
CA ARG A 499 20.22 10.85 -2.57
C ARG A 499 21.65 11.19 -2.99
N ARG A 500 22.15 12.29 -2.49
CA ARG A 500 23.57 12.62 -2.50
C ARG A 500 23.99 12.89 -1.08
N TYR A 501 25.08 12.28 -0.65
CA TYR A 501 25.48 12.30 0.76
C TYR A 501 26.99 12.37 0.92
N GLU A 502 27.35 12.83 2.11
CA GLU A 502 28.71 12.77 2.62
C GLU A 502 28.70 12.31 4.06
N GLY A 503 29.78 11.65 4.51
CA GLY A 503 29.80 11.15 5.88
C GLY A 503 30.96 10.21 6.19
N PHE A 504 30.72 9.33 7.13
CA PHE A 504 31.70 8.43 7.69
C PHE A 504 31.13 7.01 7.83
N ASP A 505 31.95 6.02 7.56
CA ASP A 505 31.66 4.61 7.78
C ASP A 505 32.97 3.96 8.29
N ASP A 506 32.96 3.45 9.54
CA ASP A 506 34.15 2.94 10.23
C ASP A 506 34.80 1.75 9.52
N ASP A 507 33.99 0.97 8.82
CA ASP A 507 34.47 -0.19 8.04
C ASP A 507 35.22 0.23 6.75
N ILE A 508 35.01 1.45 6.25
CA ILE A 508 35.43 1.89 4.92
C ILE A 508 36.44 3.04 4.98
N VAL A 509 36.21 4.03 5.88
CA VAL A 509 36.86 5.34 5.88
C VAL A 509 38.08 5.35 6.78
N GLN A 510 39.22 5.85 6.28
CA GLN A 510 40.42 6.10 7.08
C GLN A 510 40.39 7.50 7.68
N SER A 511 41.28 7.83 8.61
CA SER A 511 41.27 9.09 9.36
C SER A 511 41.46 10.36 8.51
N SER A 512 41.98 10.22 7.27
CA SER A 512 42.16 11.33 6.31
C SER A 512 41.08 11.39 5.24
N GLU A 513 40.02 10.60 5.37
CA GLU A 513 39.03 10.41 4.31
C GLU A 513 37.62 10.79 4.76
N ILE A 514 36.75 11.06 3.78
CA ILE A 514 35.30 11.18 3.95
C ILE A 514 34.60 10.34 2.89
N LEU A 515 33.53 9.65 3.28
CA LEU A 515 32.66 8.93 2.39
C LEU A 515 31.77 9.94 1.63
N ILE A 516 31.65 9.76 0.32
CA ILE A 516 30.72 10.49 -0.54
C ILE A 516 29.93 9.46 -1.34
N GLY A 517 28.67 9.73 -1.60
CA GLY A 517 27.88 8.82 -2.41
C GLY A 517 26.68 9.42 -3.10
N ASP A 518 26.23 8.69 -4.11
CA ASP A 518 25.05 8.98 -4.92
C ASP A 518 24.19 7.72 -5.05
N ASP A 519 22.98 7.75 -4.48
CA ASP A 519 22.01 6.66 -4.65
C ASP A 519 20.87 7.12 -5.57
N GLN A 520 20.45 6.26 -6.48
CA GLN A 520 19.35 6.51 -7.38
C GLN A 520 18.47 5.28 -7.50
N ILE A 521 17.17 5.43 -7.26
CA ILE A 521 16.22 4.33 -7.38
C ILE A 521 14.99 4.79 -8.16
N TYR A 522 14.62 4.06 -9.18
CA TYR A 522 13.35 4.24 -9.86
C TYR A 522 12.46 3.01 -9.66
N GLU A 523 11.30 3.25 -9.12
CA GLU A 523 10.31 2.21 -8.87
C GLU A 523 9.04 2.49 -9.64
N GLU A 524 8.57 1.51 -10.40
CA GLU A 524 7.26 1.55 -11.05
C GLU A 524 6.32 0.50 -10.45
N ARG A 525 5.08 0.93 -10.22
CA ARG A 525 3.99 0.04 -9.76
C ARG A 525 2.82 0.14 -10.73
N ARG A 526 2.32 -0.99 -11.14
CA ARG A 526 1.10 -1.11 -11.95
C ARG A 526 0.17 -2.10 -11.28
N GLN A 527 -1.08 -1.70 -11.14
CA GLN A 527 -2.11 -2.55 -10.57
C GLN A 527 -3.40 -2.45 -11.39
N LEU A 528 -3.91 -3.58 -11.85
CA LEU A 528 -5.13 -3.70 -12.63
C LEU A 528 -6.15 -4.48 -11.82
N ILE A 529 -7.23 -3.85 -11.40
CA ILE A 529 -8.26 -4.44 -10.55
C ILE A 529 -9.53 -4.60 -11.40
N TYR A 530 -10.03 -5.83 -11.49
CA TYR A 530 -11.29 -6.20 -12.12
C TYR A 530 -12.20 -6.78 -11.05
N GLN A 531 -13.40 -6.23 -10.89
CA GLN A 531 -14.36 -6.74 -9.93
C GLN A 531 -15.70 -6.97 -10.57
N TYR A 532 -16.31 -8.09 -10.20
CA TYR A 532 -17.70 -8.43 -10.43
C TYR A 532 -18.41 -8.43 -9.09
N SER A 533 -19.59 -7.81 -9.00
CA SER A 533 -20.47 -7.93 -7.85
C SER A 533 -21.92 -8.09 -8.28
N SER A 534 -22.66 -8.90 -7.56
CA SER A 534 -24.09 -9.10 -7.80
C SER A 534 -24.85 -9.19 -6.48
N THR A 535 -26.06 -8.66 -6.51
CA THR A 535 -27.01 -8.77 -5.40
C THR A 535 -28.33 -9.24 -5.92
N HIS A 536 -28.87 -10.27 -5.31
CA HIS A 536 -30.11 -10.92 -5.68
C HIS A 536 -31.02 -11.01 -4.46
N TYR A 537 -32.18 -10.36 -4.53
CA TYR A 537 -33.21 -10.42 -3.49
C TYR A 537 -34.40 -11.21 -4.02
N PHE A 538 -34.88 -12.19 -3.25
CA PHE A 538 -35.99 -13.05 -3.56
C PHE A 538 -37.19 -12.68 -2.67
N PRO A 539 -38.17 -11.90 -3.18
CA PRO A 539 -39.23 -11.32 -2.32
C PRO A 539 -40.09 -12.36 -1.63
N ALA A 540 -40.34 -13.51 -2.26
CA ALA A 540 -41.18 -14.58 -1.71
C ALA A 540 -40.58 -15.23 -0.44
N SER A 541 -39.28 -15.46 -0.46
CA SER A 541 -38.52 -16.04 0.67
C SER A 541 -37.82 -14.96 1.50
N ARG A 542 -37.72 -13.72 0.99
CA ARG A 542 -36.96 -12.62 1.57
C ARG A 542 -35.45 -12.91 1.71
N ILE A 543 -34.97 -13.89 0.99
CA ILE A 543 -33.56 -14.26 0.96
C ILE A 543 -32.80 -13.24 0.11
N ARG A 544 -31.65 -12.76 0.63
CA ARG A 544 -30.70 -11.93 -0.10
C ARG A 544 -29.43 -12.75 -0.34
N VAL A 545 -29.02 -12.86 -1.61
CA VAL A 545 -27.78 -13.50 -2.02
C VAL A 545 -26.85 -12.44 -2.59
N GLU A 546 -25.62 -12.40 -2.12
CA GLU A 546 -24.56 -11.54 -2.63
C GLU A 546 -23.40 -12.40 -3.10
N ALA A 547 -22.86 -12.07 -4.28
CA ALA A 547 -21.68 -12.73 -4.81
C ALA A 547 -20.73 -11.68 -5.39
N ASP A 548 -19.48 -11.76 -4.98
CA ASP A 548 -18.39 -10.89 -5.41
C ASP A 548 -17.23 -11.74 -5.91
N ALA A 549 -16.55 -11.28 -6.95
CA ALA A 549 -15.32 -11.85 -7.44
C ALA A 549 -14.39 -10.72 -7.90
N SER A 550 -13.12 -10.83 -7.57
CA SER A 550 -12.10 -9.85 -7.96
C SER A 550 -10.87 -10.57 -8.47
N TYR A 551 -10.38 -10.13 -9.62
CA TYR A 551 -9.07 -10.50 -10.12
C TYR A 551 -8.19 -9.26 -10.16
N THR A 552 -7.03 -9.33 -9.52
CA THR A 552 -6.06 -8.24 -9.52
C THR A 552 -4.72 -8.75 -10.05
N SER A 553 -4.19 -8.06 -11.05
CA SER A 553 -2.81 -8.24 -11.53
C SER A 553 -2.00 -7.04 -11.08
N GLY A 554 -0.93 -7.30 -10.37
CA GLY A 554 -0.01 -6.30 -9.84
C GLY A 554 1.41 -6.56 -10.33
N ARG A 555 2.13 -5.49 -10.63
CA ARG A 555 3.56 -5.51 -10.96
C ARG A 555 4.26 -4.40 -10.20
N ARG A 556 5.44 -4.71 -9.67
CA ARG A 556 6.36 -3.73 -9.08
C ARG A 556 7.77 -4.01 -9.58
N ASN A 557 8.35 -3.05 -10.26
CA ASN A 557 9.72 -3.13 -10.73
C ASN A 557 10.56 -2.04 -10.07
N ILE A 558 11.74 -2.41 -9.60
CA ILE A 558 12.82 -1.46 -9.30
C ILE A 558 13.79 -1.57 -10.47
N LEU A 559 13.89 -0.49 -11.22
CA LEU A 559 14.68 -0.42 -12.42
C LEU A 559 15.96 0.38 -12.16
N ASP A 560 17.11 -0.29 -12.30
CA ASP A 560 18.43 0.32 -12.20
C ASP A 560 18.65 1.10 -10.89
N PHE A 561 18.38 0.44 -9.75
CA PHE A 561 18.82 1.00 -8.48
C PHE A 561 20.34 1.04 -8.46
N LYS A 562 20.90 2.24 -8.42
CA LYS A 562 22.34 2.49 -8.36
C LYS A 562 22.74 2.91 -6.98
N ALA A 563 23.71 2.22 -6.41
CA ALA A 563 24.42 2.62 -5.21
C ALA A 563 25.87 2.89 -5.59
N LEU A 564 26.30 4.12 -5.40
CA LEU A 564 27.64 4.58 -5.72
C LEU A 564 28.27 5.22 -4.50
N ASP A 565 29.28 4.55 -3.92
CA ASP A 565 30.10 5.03 -2.83
C ASP A 565 31.54 5.27 -3.30
N TYR A 566 32.15 6.38 -2.87
CA TYR A 566 33.55 6.71 -3.12
C TYR A 566 34.07 7.60 -1.98
N LEU A 567 35.39 7.72 -1.90
CA LEU A 567 36.06 8.43 -0.82
C LEU A 567 36.75 9.68 -1.38
N TYR A 568 36.80 10.75 -0.58
CA TYR A 568 37.71 11.84 -0.82
C TYR A 568 38.80 11.83 0.27
N ASP A 569 40.06 11.70 -0.14
CA ASP A 569 41.22 11.70 0.78
C ASP A 569 41.84 13.09 0.82
N PHE A 570 41.71 13.75 1.97
CA PHE A 570 42.24 15.07 2.23
C PHE A 570 43.77 15.13 2.23
N SER A 571 44.46 13.99 2.40
CA SER A 571 45.94 13.96 2.44
C SER A 571 46.55 14.08 1.04
N ILE A 572 45.85 13.60 0.02
CA ILE A 572 46.27 13.67 -1.38
C ILE A 572 45.38 14.59 -2.23
N GLU A 573 44.30 15.12 -1.67
CA GLU A 573 43.29 16.00 -2.29
C GLU A 573 42.63 15.34 -3.54
N GLN A 574 42.40 14.01 -3.52
CA GLN A 574 41.85 13.23 -4.65
C GLN A 574 40.76 12.27 -4.21
N PHE A 575 39.97 11.81 -5.20
CA PHE A 575 38.95 10.80 -4.99
C PHE A 575 39.52 9.40 -5.13
N VAL A 576 39.13 8.52 -4.21
CA VAL A 576 39.63 7.14 -4.11
C VAL A 576 38.47 6.17 -4.21
N PHE A 577 38.63 5.14 -5.04
CA PHE A 577 37.68 4.06 -5.17
C PHE A 577 38.30 2.77 -4.63
N ARG A 578 37.52 2.01 -3.85
CA ARG A 578 37.96 0.75 -3.23
C ARG A 578 37.07 -0.42 -3.64
N PRO A 579 37.57 -1.67 -3.63
CA PRO A 579 36.73 -2.86 -3.88
C PRO A 579 35.55 -2.99 -2.90
N THR A 580 35.71 -2.51 -1.67
CA THR A 580 34.67 -2.51 -0.63
C THR A 580 33.50 -1.56 -0.93
N THR A 581 33.74 -0.58 -1.81
CA THR A 581 32.74 0.40 -2.27
C THR A 581 32.36 0.18 -3.74
N ALA A 582 32.36 -1.07 -4.20
CA ALA A 582 32.07 -1.39 -5.61
C ALA A 582 30.70 -0.84 -6.01
N PRO A 583 30.64 0.04 -7.02
CA PRO A 583 29.37 0.57 -7.52
C PRO A 583 28.45 -0.55 -7.96
N THR A 584 27.20 -0.49 -7.55
CA THR A 584 26.23 -1.58 -7.69
C THR A 584 25.00 -1.11 -8.44
N ARG A 585 24.51 -1.95 -9.36
CA ARG A 585 23.21 -1.83 -10.02
C ARG A 585 22.32 -3.00 -9.62
N ILE A 586 21.11 -2.70 -9.16
CA ILE A 586 20.13 -3.71 -8.75
C ILE A 586 18.86 -3.53 -9.56
N PHE A 587 18.38 -4.63 -10.11
CA PHE A 587 17.10 -4.70 -10.81
C PHE A 587 16.21 -5.70 -10.05
N ARG A 588 14.97 -5.32 -9.78
CA ARG A 588 13.99 -6.21 -9.14
C ARG A 588 12.70 -6.19 -9.90
N TYR A 589 12.17 -7.36 -10.16
CA TYR A 589 10.90 -7.56 -10.83
C TYR A 589 10.00 -8.38 -9.92
N MET A 590 8.77 -7.91 -9.72
CA MET A 590 7.77 -8.61 -8.93
C MET A 590 6.45 -8.58 -9.68
N ASP A 591 5.94 -9.75 -10.01
CA ASP A 591 4.62 -9.96 -10.56
C ASP A 591 3.74 -10.68 -9.53
N GLU A 592 2.54 -10.18 -9.30
CA GLU A 592 1.60 -10.77 -8.35
C GLU A 592 0.20 -10.83 -8.93
N THR A 593 -0.49 -11.96 -8.75
CA THR A 593 -1.88 -12.13 -9.14
C THR A 593 -2.70 -12.58 -7.95
N LEU A 594 -3.85 -11.95 -7.75
CA LEU A 594 -4.78 -12.27 -6.67
C LEU A 594 -6.18 -12.48 -7.24
N LEU A 595 -6.73 -13.65 -7.00
CA LEU A 595 -8.15 -13.97 -7.18
C LEU A 595 -8.81 -14.00 -5.81
N ASP A 596 -9.86 -13.21 -5.60
CA ASP A 596 -10.64 -13.16 -4.37
C ASP A 596 -12.11 -13.26 -4.73
N SER A 597 -12.81 -14.24 -4.16
CA SER A 597 -14.23 -14.47 -4.43
C SER A 597 -14.98 -14.84 -3.16
N ARG A 598 -16.22 -14.41 -3.07
CA ARG A 598 -17.10 -14.71 -1.94
C ARG A 598 -18.55 -14.78 -2.39
N ILE A 599 -19.29 -15.60 -1.68
CA ILE A 599 -20.74 -15.72 -1.84
C ILE A 599 -21.38 -15.78 -0.46
N SER A 600 -22.50 -15.11 -0.30
CA SER A 600 -23.26 -15.17 0.96
C SER A 600 -24.75 -15.15 0.72
N ALA A 601 -25.50 -15.75 1.63
CA ALA A 601 -26.96 -15.74 1.66
C ALA A 601 -27.45 -15.33 3.06
N GLU A 602 -28.31 -14.30 3.12
CA GLU A 602 -29.00 -13.88 4.33
C GLU A 602 -30.44 -14.35 4.27
N ILE A 603 -30.86 -15.12 5.29
CA ILE A 603 -32.16 -15.79 5.40
C ILE A 603 -32.88 -15.25 6.63
N PRO A 604 -33.91 -14.40 6.49
CA PRO A 604 -34.69 -13.91 7.60
C PRO A 604 -35.75 -14.94 8.02
N PHE A 605 -35.94 -15.13 9.32
CA PHE A 605 -36.94 -16.02 9.89
C PHE A 605 -38.08 -15.21 10.55
N GLY A 606 -39.31 -15.66 10.30
CA GLY A 606 -40.52 -14.99 10.78
C GLY A 606 -41.20 -14.15 9.69
N LYS A 607 -42.50 -13.83 9.92
CA LYS A 607 -43.33 -13.08 8.96
C LYS A 607 -43.34 -11.55 9.21
N GLU A 608 -42.72 -11.11 10.31
CA GLU A 608 -42.65 -9.70 10.70
C GLU A 608 -41.79 -8.89 9.68
N ALA A 609 -42.08 -7.65 9.45
CA ALA A 609 -41.29 -6.74 8.63
C ALA A 609 -39.84 -6.64 9.13
N LYS A 610 -39.65 -6.68 10.45
CA LYS A 610 -38.35 -6.84 11.12
C LYS A 610 -38.25 -8.26 11.70
N PRO A 611 -37.56 -9.19 11.06
CA PRO A 611 -37.34 -10.52 11.58
C PRO A 611 -36.51 -10.47 12.88
N LYS A 612 -36.94 -11.20 13.89
CA LYS A 612 -36.18 -11.32 15.15
C LYS A 612 -34.90 -12.12 15.00
N PHE A 613 -34.84 -13.00 14.00
CA PHE A 613 -33.69 -13.83 13.72
C PHE A 613 -33.39 -13.84 12.22
N LYS A 614 -32.10 -13.66 11.91
CA LYS A 614 -31.53 -13.79 10.58
C LYS A 614 -30.36 -14.77 10.62
N LEU A 615 -30.29 -15.65 9.66
CA LEU A 615 -29.15 -16.55 9.45
C LEU A 615 -28.39 -16.06 8.23
N LYS A 616 -27.08 -15.90 8.35
CA LYS A 616 -26.19 -15.62 7.23
C LYS A 616 -25.19 -16.77 7.07
N LEU A 617 -25.13 -17.31 5.87
CA LEU A 617 -24.21 -18.36 5.46
C LEU A 617 -23.35 -17.84 4.33
N GLY A 618 -22.11 -18.26 4.26
CA GLY A 618 -21.29 -17.89 3.14
C GLY A 618 -20.00 -18.68 3.02
N GLY A 619 -19.38 -18.53 1.87
CA GLY A 619 -18.08 -19.08 1.53
C GLY A 619 -17.19 -18.04 0.87
N ALA A 620 -15.88 -18.22 0.96
CA ALA A 620 -14.89 -17.40 0.30
C ALA A 620 -13.74 -18.27 -0.20
N PHE A 621 -13.17 -17.86 -1.32
CA PHE A 621 -11.97 -18.46 -1.90
C PHE A 621 -11.01 -17.35 -2.29
N GLN A 622 -9.75 -17.52 -1.93
CA GLN A 622 -8.67 -16.63 -2.30
C GLN A 622 -7.49 -17.45 -2.81
N SER A 623 -6.90 -17.02 -3.94
CA SER A 623 -5.65 -17.57 -4.46
C SER A 623 -4.74 -16.42 -4.82
N ASN A 624 -3.53 -16.43 -4.29
CA ASN A 624 -2.50 -15.42 -4.50
C ASN A 624 -1.20 -16.07 -4.96
N THR A 625 -0.63 -15.58 -6.05
CA THR A 625 0.66 -16.04 -6.57
C THR A 625 1.57 -14.83 -6.76
N ARG A 626 2.79 -14.92 -6.26
CA ARG A 626 3.83 -13.89 -6.43
C ARG A 626 5.10 -14.53 -6.96
N GLU A 627 5.72 -13.88 -7.91
CA GLU A 627 7.03 -14.21 -8.44
C GLU A 627 7.94 -13.00 -8.26
N THR A 628 9.14 -13.23 -7.69
CA THR A 628 10.13 -12.17 -7.45
C THR A 628 11.44 -12.58 -8.10
N GLN A 629 12.04 -11.65 -8.82
CA GLN A 629 13.36 -11.82 -9.44
C GLN A 629 14.25 -10.63 -9.08
N GLN A 630 15.48 -10.90 -8.66
CA GLN A 630 16.49 -9.87 -8.42
C GLN A 630 17.72 -10.16 -9.26
N VAL A 631 18.29 -9.13 -9.88
CA VAL A 631 19.56 -9.19 -10.64
C VAL A 631 20.46 -8.08 -10.13
N ILE A 632 21.70 -8.42 -9.77
CA ILE A 632 22.65 -7.49 -9.18
C ILE A 632 23.95 -7.52 -10.00
N TYR A 633 24.41 -6.34 -10.40
CA TYR A 633 25.68 -6.15 -11.09
C TYR A 633 26.58 -5.23 -10.27
N ASN A 634 27.81 -5.68 -10.00
CA ASN A 634 28.87 -4.84 -9.43
C ASN A 634 29.83 -4.41 -10.51
N VAL A 635 30.36 -3.20 -10.41
CA VAL A 635 31.48 -2.75 -11.23
C VAL A 635 32.76 -3.25 -10.59
N ARG A 636 33.52 -4.06 -11.31
CA ARG A 636 34.83 -4.62 -10.92
C ARG A 636 35.97 -3.88 -11.58
N GLY A 637 37.21 -4.10 -11.07
CA GLY A 637 38.42 -3.45 -11.57
C GLY A 637 38.73 -2.08 -10.93
N ILE A 638 37.96 -1.69 -9.92
CA ILE A 638 38.01 -0.38 -9.26
C ILE A 638 39.17 -0.26 -8.25
N GLY A 639 39.74 -1.38 -7.78
CA GLY A 639 40.64 -1.39 -6.64
C GLY A 639 41.84 -0.45 -6.78
N GLY A 640 41.90 0.60 -5.92
CA GLY A 640 42.98 1.56 -5.87
C GLY A 640 42.99 2.61 -6.96
N LEU A 641 41.87 2.82 -7.67
CA LEU A 641 41.74 3.93 -8.63
C LEU A 641 41.67 5.26 -7.87
N ILE A 642 42.51 6.20 -8.29
CA ILE A 642 42.57 7.56 -7.78
C ILE A 642 42.31 8.49 -8.96
N VAL A 643 41.40 9.44 -8.78
CA VAL A 643 40.99 10.41 -9.80
C VAL A 643 40.80 11.80 -9.22
N ASP A 644 41.02 12.83 -10.05
CA ASP A 644 40.75 14.22 -9.64
C ASP A 644 39.27 14.56 -9.68
N ASP A 645 38.49 13.91 -10.57
CA ASP A 645 37.05 14.07 -10.71
C ASP A 645 36.41 12.68 -10.70
N PRO A 646 35.46 12.38 -9.79
CA PRO A 646 34.84 11.06 -9.70
C PRO A 646 34.05 10.68 -10.97
N THR A 647 33.63 11.67 -11.80
CA THR A 647 32.92 11.40 -13.05
C THR A 647 33.83 10.74 -14.11
N GLU A 648 35.16 10.87 -14.00
CA GLU A 648 36.11 10.21 -14.88
C GLU A 648 36.13 8.69 -14.75
N LEU A 649 35.62 8.16 -13.63
CA LEU A 649 35.58 6.72 -13.40
C LEU A 649 34.77 5.98 -14.48
N PHE A 650 33.64 6.54 -14.88
CA PHE A 650 32.68 5.86 -15.76
C PHE A 650 32.78 6.32 -17.21
N THR A 651 33.93 6.86 -17.61
CA THR A 651 34.17 7.19 -19.01
C THR A 651 34.29 5.92 -19.85
N PRO A 652 33.89 5.92 -21.13
CA PRO A 652 33.96 4.74 -22.00
C PRO A 652 35.35 4.13 -22.09
N ASP A 653 36.41 4.94 -22.02
CA ASP A 653 37.79 4.45 -22.12
C ASP A 653 38.20 3.57 -20.92
N ARG A 654 37.56 3.73 -19.77
CA ARG A 654 37.78 2.90 -18.58
C ARG A 654 37.22 1.48 -18.74
N PHE A 655 36.24 1.31 -19.60
CA PHE A 655 35.61 0.01 -19.90
C PHE A 655 36.22 -0.68 -21.11
N ARG A 656 37.14 0.01 -21.83
CA ARG A 656 37.84 -0.60 -22.96
C ARG A 656 39.02 -1.46 -22.49
N ILE A 657 39.24 -2.53 -23.20
CA ILE A 657 40.43 -3.38 -23.01
C ILE A 657 41.67 -2.52 -23.32
N ASN A 658 42.58 -2.45 -22.35
CA ASN A 658 43.90 -1.83 -22.55
C ASN A 658 44.97 -2.89 -22.66
N ASP A 659 46.18 -2.47 -23.09
CA ASP A 659 47.35 -3.37 -23.28
C ASP A 659 47.82 -4.10 -22.02
N PHE A 660 47.29 -3.69 -20.83
CA PHE A 660 47.58 -4.30 -19.53
C PHE A 660 46.46 -5.23 -19.04
N GLY A 661 45.33 -5.35 -19.76
CA GLY A 661 44.19 -6.20 -19.41
C GLY A 661 43.36 -5.70 -18.25
N PHE A 662 43.59 -4.49 -17.76
CA PHE A 662 42.81 -3.90 -16.66
C PHE A 662 41.77 -2.95 -17.20
N THR A 663 40.51 -3.37 -17.12
CA THR A 663 39.38 -2.55 -17.45
C THR A 663 38.33 -2.66 -16.37
N LEU A 664 37.52 -1.61 -16.22
CA LEU A 664 36.26 -1.74 -15.48
C LEU A 664 35.35 -2.71 -16.24
N ASN A 665 34.69 -3.57 -15.53
CA ASN A 665 33.69 -4.45 -16.11
C ASN A 665 32.50 -4.67 -15.14
N TYR A 666 31.38 -5.13 -15.68
CA TYR A 666 30.28 -5.57 -14.87
C TYR A 666 30.42 -7.04 -14.55
N GLU A 667 30.20 -7.38 -13.28
CA GLU A 667 30.08 -8.75 -12.82
C GLU A 667 28.70 -8.96 -12.21
N SER A 668 27.97 -9.96 -12.66
CA SER A 668 26.76 -10.37 -11.99
C SER A 668 27.14 -11.13 -10.71
N ILE A 669 26.68 -10.60 -9.59
CA ILE A 669 26.76 -11.30 -8.29
C ILE A 669 25.44 -11.97 -7.94
N SER A 670 24.47 -11.92 -8.85
CA SER A 670 23.18 -12.57 -8.70
C SER A 670 23.34 -14.09 -8.72
N ASN A 671 22.50 -14.74 -7.96
CA ASN A 671 22.36 -16.17 -8.04
C ASN A 671 20.87 -16.56 -8.02
N PHE A 672 20.55 -17.81 -8.30
CA PHE A 672 19.16 -18.27 -8.31
C PHE A 672 18.48 -18.19 -6.92
N LEU A 673 19.26 -18.04 -5.83
CA LEU A 673 18.78 -17.77 -4.49
C LEU A 673 18.15 -16.36 -4.35
N ASP A 674 18.39 -15.48 -5.33
CA ASP A 674 17.80 -14.13 -5.37
C ASP A 674 16.40 -14.10 -5.99
N ASN A 675 15.80 -15.27 -6.24
CA ASN A 675 14.51 -15.42 -6.86
C ASN A 675 13.62 -16.36 -6.07
N ASP A 676 12.35 -16.00 -5.93
CA ASP A 676 11.36 -16.85 -5.28
C ASP A 676 10.04 -16.89 -6.05
N ILE A 677 9.31 -17.97 -5.84
CA ILE A 677 7.92 -18.11 -6.21
C ILE A 677 7.11 -18.43 -4.96
N SER A 678 6.03 -17.70 -4.77
CA SER A 678 5.17 -17.82 -3.61
C SER A 678 3.73 -18.07 -4.04
N PHE A 679 3.06 -18.92 -3.30
CA PHE A 679 1.67 -19.30 -3.51
C PHE A 679 0.91 -19.28 -2.17
N SER A 680 -0.33 -18.80 -2.18
CA SER A 680 -1.21 -18.87 -1.02
C SER A 680 -2.64 -19.13 -1.46
N GLU A 681 -3.25 -20.17 -0.91
CA GLU A 681 -4.65 -20.49 -1.10
C GLU A 681 -5.39 -20.47 0.24
N VAL A 682 -6.53 -19.80 0.28
CA VAL A 682 -7.40 -19.74 1.46
C VAL A 682 -8.81 -20.09 1.04
N VAL A 683 -9.36 -21.18 1.62
CA VAL A 683 -10.77 -21.56 1.48
C VAL A 683 -11.47 -21.34 2.80
N ALA A 684 -12.63 -20.71 2.77
CA ALA A 684 -13.35 -20.38 3.98
C ALA A 684 -14.85 -20.62 3.86
N GLY A 685 -15.45 -21.05 4.97
CA GLY A 685 -16.89 -21.13 5.15
C GLY A 685 -17.32 -20.54 6.49
N TYR A 686 -18.50 -19.94 6.55
CA TYR A 686 -19.00 -19.40 7.81
C TYR A 686 -20.50 -19.54 7.98
N VAL A 687 -20.91 -19.54 9.24
CA VAL A 687 -22.31 -19.46 9.69
C VAL A 687 -22.44 -18.37 10.75
N MET A 688 -23.43 -17.50 10.62
CA MET A 688 -23.67 -16.38 11.53
C MET A 688 -25.16 -16.21 11.78
N GLY A 689 -25.53 -16.08 13.06
CA GLY A 689 -26.89 -15.74 13.50
C GLY A 689 -26.94 -14.27 13.98
N ASP A 690 -27.97 -13.55 13.59
CA ASP A 690 -28.34 -12.22 14.12
C ASP A 690 -29.71 -12.33 14.80
N TYR A 691 -29.73 -12.27 16.12
CA TYR A 691 -30.90 -12.53 16.95
C TYR A 691 -31.22 -11.36 17.86
N SER A 692 -32.45 -10.85 17.77
CA SER A 692 -32.98 -9.77 18.63
C SER A 692 -34.09 -10.31 19.52
N PRO A 693 -33.74 -10.97 20.63
CA PRO A 693 -34.74 -11.58 21.54
C PRO A 693 -35.66 -10.53 22.20
N ALA A 694 -35.12 -9.36 22.43
CA ALA A 694 -35.84 -8.25 23.05
C ALA A 694 -35.51 -6.93 22.34
N LYS A 695 -36.37 -5.90 22.50
CA LYS A 695 -36.15 -4.57 21.92
C LYS A 695 -34.76 -3.97 22.27
N ARG A 696 -34.21 -4.35 23.44
CA ARG A 696 -32.95 -3.78 23.96
C ARG A 696 -31.72 -4.66 23.75
N LEU A 697 -31.88 -5.90 23.30
CA LEU A 697 -30.77 -6.84 23.14
C LEU A 697 -30.70 -7.37 21.70
N ARG A 698 -29.55 -7.23 21.06
CA ARG A 698 -29.20 -7.86 19.80
C ARG A 698 -27.94 -8.70 20.00
N ILE A 699 -27.97 -9.93 19.57
CA ILE A 699 -26.89 -10.92 19.66
C ILE A 699 -26.51 -11.27 18.23
N VAL A 700 -25.26 -11.06 17.88
CA VAL A 700 -24.72 -11.46 16.57
C VAL A 700 -23.52 -12.35 16.82
N GLY A 701 -23.56 -13.57 16.31
CA GLY A 701 -22.46 -14.50 16.57
C GLY A 701 -22.50 -15.70 15.64
N GLY A 702 -21.39 -16.42 15.62
CA GLY A 702 -21.20 -17.60 14.81
C GLY A 702 -19.74 -18.01 14.75
N ALA A 703 -19.39 -18.77 13.73
CA ALA A 703 -18.03 -19.23 13.51
C ALA A 703 -17.69 -19.20 12.02
N ARG A 704 -16.42 -18.95 11.75
CA ARG A 704 -15.77 -19.06 10.46
C ARG A 704 -14.69 -20.13 10.53
N VAL A 705 -14.57 -20.96 9.52
CA VAL A 705 -13.48 -21.92 9.35
C VAL A 705 -12.68 -21.49 8.12
N GLU A 706 -11.37 -21.39 8.27
CA GLU A 706 -10.43 -21.11 7.18
C GLU A 706 -9.41 -22.24 7.06
N THR A 707 -9.18 -22.73 5.85
CA THR A 707 -8.01 -23.53 5.50
C THR A 707 -7.00 -22.64 4.83
N THR A 708 -5.76 -22.73 5.23
CA THR A 708 -4.65 -21.97 4.66
C THR A 708 -3.61 -22.94 4.14
N ASP A 709 -3.22 -22.77 2.89
CA ASP A 709 -2.10 -23.44 2.25
C ASP A 709 -1.18 -22.37 1.65
N MET A 710 0.06 -22.27 2.14
CA MET A 710 1.05 -21.29 1.70
C MET A 710 2.39 -21.97 1.47
N LEU A 711 3.05 -21.57 0.39
CA LEU A 711 4.39 -22.02 0.04
C LEU A 711 5.18 -20.81 -0.50
N THR A 712 6.42 -20.65 -0.01
CA THR A 712 7.42 -19.77 -0.62
C THR A 712 8.70 -20.59 -0.87
N ASP A 713 9.13 -20.67 -2.10
CA ASP A 713 10.13 -21.60 -2.56
C ASP A 713 11.01 -21.01 -3.67
N ILE A 714 12.25 -21.40 -3.70
CA ILE A 714 13.23 -21.10 -4.76
C ILE A 714 13.43 -22.27 -5.75
N ARG A 715 12.74 -23.39 -5.59
CA ARG A 715 12.91 -24.64 -6.37
C ARG A 715 12.72 -24.47 -7.88
N ARG A 716 11.87 -23.53 -8.31
CA ARG A 716 11.66 -23.28 -9.74
C ARG A 716 12.96 -22.93 -10.47
N TYR A 717 13.87 -22.24 -9.79
CA TYR A 717 15.17 -21.86 -10.36
C TYR A 717 16.22 -22.98 -10.26
N TYR A 718 16.00 -23.95 -9.38
CA TYR A 718 16.83 -25.15 -9.26
C TYR A 718 16.68 -26.12 -10.45
N ASP A 719 15.50 -26.20 -11.03
CA ASP A 719 15.20 -27.05 -12.18
C ASP A 719 15.77 -26.53 -13.51
N LEU A 720 16.43 -25.37 -13.52
CA LEU A 720 17.07 -24.78 -14.69
C LEU A 720 18.34 -25.51 -15.15
N GLY A 721 18.59 -26.73 -14.65
CA GLY A 721 19.57 -27.62 -15.21
C GLY A 721 21.03 -27.32 -14.81
N LEU A 722 21.27 -26.62 -13.70
CA LEU A 722 22.61 -26.43 -13.18
C LEU A 722 23.30 -27.79 -12.92
N PRO A 723 24.58 -27.94 -13.28
CA PRO A 723 25.35 -29.17 -13.02
C PRO A 723 25.30 -29.57 -11.54
N ALA A 724 25.30 -30.87 -11.25
CA ALA A 724 25.22 -31.37 -9.88
C ALA A 724 26.40 -30.96 -8.98
N ASN A 725 27.49 -30.54 -9.56
CA ASN A 725 28.71 -30.05 -8.91
C ASN A 725 28.84 -28.52 -8.90
N ASP A 726 27.82 -27.78 -9.36
CA ASP A 726 27.81 -26.33 -9.27
C ASP A 726 27.84 -25.90 -7.79
N PRO A 727 28.74 -24.98 -7.39
CA PRO A 727 28.86 -24.51 -6.01
C PRO A 727 27.54 -23.85 -5.51
N GLY A 728 26.83 -23.15 -6.38
CA GLY A 728 25.54 -22.60 -6.09
C GLY A 728 24.52 -23.69 -5.77
N ARG A 729 24.50 -24.81 -6.54
CA ARG A 729 23.63 -25.95 -6.28
C ARG A 729 23.89 -26.60 -4.94
N GLN A 730 25.18 -26.74 -4.54
CA GLN A 730 25.55 -27.33 -3.25
C GLN A 730 25.21 -26.43 -2.06
N ALA A 731 25.42 -25.12 -2.18
CA ALA A 731 25.03 -24.12 -1.17
C ALA A 731 23.52 -24.08 -0.99
N THR A 732 22.77 -24.34 -2.04
CA THR A 732 21.32 -24.29 -2.09
C THR A 732 20.64 -25.52 -1.52
N ALA A 733 21.29 -26.68 -1.53
CA ALA A 733 20.69 -27.93 -1.03
C ALA A 733 20.17 -27.77 0.42
N GLY A 734 20.86 -27.00 1.26
CA GLY A 734 20.45 -26.67 2.62
C GLY A 734 19.25 -25.71 2.67
N GLN A 735 19.24 -24.71 1.79
CA GLN A 735 18.17 -23.71 1.71
C GLN A 735 16.92 -24.26 1.02
N LEU A 736 17.08 -25.09 -0.02
CA LEU A 736 15.98 -25.81 -0.67
C LEU A 736 15.33 -26.87 0.23
N ALA A 737 16.06 -27.37 1.24
CA ALA A 737 15.51 -28.33 2.19
C ALA A 737 14.48 -27.70 3.16
N ASN A 738 14.40 -26.36 3.23
CA ASN A 738 13.55 -25.65 4.18
C ASN A 738 12.74 -24.53 3.50
N PRO A 739 11.77 -24.87 2.63
CA PRO A 739 10.86 -23.86 2.08
C PRO A 739 9.95 -23.30 3.19
N GLY A 740 9.51 -22.06 3.02
CA GLY A 740 8.49 -21.49 3.90
C GLY A 740 7.13 -22.08 3.59
N GLU A 741 6.67 -23.05 4.38
CA GLU A 741 5.43 -23.80 4.16
C GLU A 741 4.50 -23.69 5.38
N ILE A 742 3.21 -23.36 5.12
CA ILE A 742 2.17 -23.33 6.15
C ILE A 742 0.94 -24.04 5.63
N GLN A 743 0.54 -25.11 6.32
CA GLN A 743 -0.74 -25.81 6.09
C GLN A 743 -1.50 -25.86 7.40
N GLN A 744 -2.61 -25.14 7.50
CA GLN A 744 -3.35 -25.00 8.75
C GLN A 744 -4.86 -24.83 8.53
N VAL A 745 -5.64 -25.36 9.48
CA VAL A 745 -7.08 -25.14 9.57
C VAL A 745 -7.40 -24.41 10.86
N ASP A 746 -8.08 -23.27 10.74
CA ASP A 746 -8.43 -22.41 11.86
C ASP A 746 -9.95 -22.29 12.03
N VAL A 747 -10.38 -22.36 13.29
CA VAL A 747 -11.76 -22.09 13.69
C VAL A 747 -11.82 -20.76 14.42
N LEU A 748 -12.58 -19.82 13.88
CA LEU A 748 -12.64 -18.42 14.31
C LEU A 748 -14.06 -18.08 14.82
N PRO A 749 -14.37 -18.33 16.09
CA PRO A 749 -15.64 -17.96 16.69
C PRO A 749 -15.69 -16.44 16.93
N SER A 750 -16.89 -15.88 16.86
CA SER A 750 -17.15 -14.48 17.20
C SER A 750 -18.54 -14.31 17.80
N LEU A 751 -18.61 -13.48 18.84
CA LEU A 751 -19.86 -13.10 19.51
C LEU A 751 -19.86 -11.58 19.76
N ASN A 752 -20.88 -10.92 19.25
CA ASN A 752 -21.18 -9.51 19.49
C ASN A 752 -22.50 -9.38 20.25
N LEU A 753 -22.49 -8.75 21.40
CA LEU A 753 -23.64 -8.41 22.19
C LEU A 753 -23.87 -6.91 22.16
N ILE A 754 -25.06 -6.48 21.74
CA ILE A 754 -25.41 -5.07 21.66
C ILE A 754 -26.61 -4.84 22.56
N PHE A 755 -26.38 -4.07 23.62
CA PHE A 755 -27.40 -3.73 24.60
C PHE A 755 -27.77 -2.26 24.46
N LYS A 756 -29.01 -1.98 24.08
CA LYS A 756 -29.58 -0.61 24.00
C LYS A 756 -29.96 -0.15 25.40
N LEU A 757 -29.14 0.71 26.00
CA LEU A 757 -29.36 1.28 27.31
C LEU A 757 -30.50 2.30 27.27
N LYS A 758 -30.53 3.13 26.23
CA LYS A 758 -31.54 4.15 25.97
C LYS A 758 -31.82 4.26 24.49
N GLU A 759 -33.09 4.27 24.13
CA GLU A 759 -33.55 4.48 22.76
C GLU A 759 -34.76 5.43 22.82
N THR A 760 -34.56 6.66 22.31
CA THR A 760 -35.60 7.69 22.15
C THR A 760 -35.35 8.34 20.80
N ASP A 761 -36.28 9.12 20.30
CA ASP A 761 -36.20 9.78 18.99
C ASP A 761 -34.98 10.70 18.84
N VAL A 762 -34.46 11.21 19.97
CA VAL A 762 -33.34 12.17 19.99
C VAL A 762 -32.09 11.60 20.62
N ARG A 763 -32.13 10.37 21.18
CA ARG A 763 -31.01 9.79 21.88
C ARG A 763 -30.96 8.26 21.76
N LEU A 764 -29.85 7.74 21.25
CA LEU A 764 -29.54 6.33 21.25
C LEU A 764 -28.27 6.10 22.09
N SER A 765 -28.34 5.16 23.05
CA SER A 765 -27.15 4.75 23.82
C SER A 765 -27.02 3.24 23.75
N ASN A 766 -25.85 2.75 23.35
CA ASN A 766 -25.54 1.34 23.24
C ASN A 766 -24.36 0.97 24.14
N LEU A 767 -24.42 -0.21 24.71
CA LEU A 767 -23.27 -0.93 25.26
C LEU A 767 -23.01 -2.14 24.37
N ARG A 768 -21.81 -2.23 23.80
CA ARG A 768 -21.37 -3.31 22.92
C ARG A 768 -20.28 -4.12 23.60
N PHE A 769 -20.38 -5.42 23.53
CA PHE A 769 -19.34 -6.35 23.95
C PHE A 769 -19.03 -7.29 22.80
N ASN A 770 -17.75 -7.49 22.50
CA ASN A 770 -17.27 -8.46 21.53
C ASN A 770 -16.23 -9.37 22.15
N VAL A 771 -16.32 -10.63 21.83
CA VAL A 771 -15.26 -11.62 22.01
C VAL A 771 -15.10 -12.37 20.70
N SER A 772 -13.86 -12.52 20.24
CA SER A 772 -13.61 -13.18 18.98
C SER A 772 -12.17 -13.71 18.88
N ARG A 773 -11.99 -14.71 18.02
CA ARG A 773 -10.69 -15.21 17.62
C ARG A 773 -10.40 -14.77 16.18
N SER A 774 -9.21 -14.28 15.93
CA SER A 774 -8.68 -13.94 14.62
C SER A 774 -7.26 -14.48 14.48
N LEU A 775 -6.66 -14.31 13.31
CA LEU A 775 -5.31 -14.78 13.04
C LEU A 775 -4.52 -13.70 12.24
N ALA A 776 -3.22 -13.93 12.10
CA ALA A 776 -2.42 -13.23 11.08
C ALA A 776 -1.47 -14.22 10.41
N ARG A 777 -1.36 -14.10 9.08
CA ARG A 777 -0.48 -14.92 8.25
C ARG A 777 0.85 -14.22 8.06
N PRO A 778 1.99 -14.96 8.08
CA PRO A 778 3.23 -14.41 7.56
C PRO A 778 3.06 -13.98 6.10
N GLY A 779 3.79 -12.93 5.71
CA GLY A 779 3.87 -12.51 4.31
C GLY A 779 4.83 -13.40 3.51
N PHE A 780 4.67 -13.42 2.19
CA PHE A 780 5.57 -14.17 1.31
C PHE A 780 7.04 -13.79 1.53
N ARG A 781 7.32 -12.50 1.64
CA ARG A 781 8.67 -11.99 1.88
C ARG A 781 9.23 -12.44 3.23
N GLU A 782 8.40 -12.57 4.23
CA GLU A 782 8.80 -12.99 5.57
C GLU A 782 9.20 -14.46 5.62
N LEU A 783 8.60 -15.28 4.74
CA LEU A 783 8.92 -16.69 4.58
C LEU A 783 10.08 -16.95 3.58
N SER A 784 10.42 -15.96 2.74
CA SER A 784 11.42 -16.09 1.69
C SER A 784 12.84 -16.05 2.26
N THR A 785 13.69 -16.97 1.83
CA THR A 785 15.13 -16.99 2.18
C THR A 785 15.97 -16.02 1.35
N VAL A 786 15.37 -15.32 0.37
CA VAL A 786 16.06 -14.33 -0.46
C VAL A 786 16.50 -13.13 0.39
N ALA A 787 17.72 -12.67 0.25
CA ALA A 787 18.23 -11.45 0.87
C ALA A 787 17.94 -10.25 -0.04
N LEU A 788 17.20 -9.25 0.46
CA LEU A 788 16.95 -8.01 -0.26
C LEU A 788 17.59 -6.84 0.48
N LEU A 789 18.33 -6.01 -0.24
CA LEU A 789 18.82 -4.73 0.29
C LEU A 789 17.65 -3.77 0.44
N ASP A 790 17.40 -3.31 1.66
CA ASP A 790 16.46 -2.24 1.94
C ASP A 790 17.14 -0.88 1.75
N TYR A 791 16.52 -0.03 0.93
CA TYR A 791 17.07 1.29 0.60
C TYR A 791 17.01 2.27 1.78
N GLU A 792 15.97 2.17 2.61
CA GLU A 792 15.76 3.05 3.75
C GLU A 792 16.78 2.76 4.86
N PHE A 793 16.97 1.49 5.16
CA PHE A 793 17.91 1.05 6.20
C PHE A 793 19.34 0.83 5.70
N ARG A 794 19.58 0.81 4.39
CA ARG A 794 20.85 0.43 3.77
C ARG A 794 21.40 -0.88 4.36
N ALA A 795 20.53 -1.83 4.60
CA ALA A 795 20.84 -3.13 5.19
C ALA A 795 20.08 -4.25 4.47
N ALA A 796 20.65 -5.44 4.49
CA ALA A 796 19.97 -6.61 3.97
C ALA A 796 18.86 -7.06 4.92
N VAL A 797 17.74 -7.45 4.33
CA VAL A 797 16.58 -8.04 5.03
C VAL A 797 16.46 -9.49 4.57
N LEU A 798 16.43 -10.43 5.49
CA LEU A 798 16.29 -11.87 5.23
C LEU A 798 14.97 -12.38 5.79
N GLY A 799 14.26 -13.22 5.06
CA GLY A 799 13.08 -13.89 5.61
C GLY A 799 13.44 -15.07 6.52
N ASN A 800 12.42 -15.59 7.17
CA ASN A 800 12.51 -16.75 8.05
C ASN A 800 11.45 -17.79 7.65
N PRO A 801 11.84 -18.89 6.99
CA PRO A 801 10.91 -19.92 6.54
C PRO A 801 10.23 -20.68 7.69
N ASN A 802 10.73 -20.56 8.93
CA ASN A 802 10.19 -21.25 10.10
C ASN A 802 9.10 -20.47 10.84
N LEU A 803 8.64 -19.34 10.29
CA LEU A 803 7.58 -18.55 10.90
C LEU A 803 6.27 -19.33 11.00
N LYS A 804 5.60 -19.14 12.14
CA LYS A 804 4.31 -19.73 12.46
C LYS A 804 3.19 -18.71 12.28
N MET A 805 1.97 -19.22 12.06
CA MET A 805 0.76 -18.40 12.11
C MET A 805 0.58 -17.76 13.47
N VAL A 806 0.10 -16.52 13.49
CA VAL A 806 -0.29 -15.82 14.73
C VAL A 806 -1.74 -16.14 15.06
N SER A 807 -2.02 -16.56 16.28
CA SER A 807 -3.40 -16.68 16.79
C SER A 807 -3.70 -15.51 17.73
N ILE A 808 -4.90 -14.94 17.61
CA ILE A 808 -5.24 -13.70 18.33
C ILE A 808 -6.61 -13.84 18.98
N THR A 809 -6.66 -13.62 20.29
CA THR A 809 -7.92 -13.52 21.04
C THR A 809 -8.23 -12.06 21.31
N ASN A 810 -9.44 -11.62 20.95
CA ASN A 810 -9.87 -10.24 21.04
C ASN A 810 -11.03 -10.08 22.02
N PHE A 811 -10.96 -9.04 22.88
CA PHE A 811 -12.03 -8.59 23.76
C PHE A 811 -12.23 -7.08 23.58
N ASP A 812 -13.47 -6.67 23.32
CA ASP A 812 -13.85 -5.27 23.17
C ASP A 812 -15.09 -4.95 23.98
N LEU A 813 -15.07 -3.84 24.69
CA LEU A 813 -16.22 -3.24 25.37
C LEU A 813 -16.34 -1.79 24.95
N ARG A 814 -17.50 -1.42 24.35
CA ARG A 814 -17.73 -0.08 23.86
C ARG A 814 -19.05 0.49 24.35
N TYR A 815 -19.01 1.65 24.96
CA TYR A 815 -20.17 2.49 25.24
C TYR A 815 -20.29 3.57 24.18
N GLU A 816 -21.47 3.71 23.61
CA GLU A 816 -21.79 4.70 22.60
C GLU A 816 -23.02 5.51 23.01
N ASN A 817 -22.98 6.80 22.80
CA ASN A 817 -24.11 7.70 23.07
C ASN A 817 -24.27 8.72 21.94
N TYR A 818 -25.37 8.62 21.25
CA TYR A 818 -25.76 9.51 20.15
C TYR A 818 -26.86 10.44 20.63
N PHE A 819 -26.56 11.72 20.81
CA PHE A 819 -27.54 12.73 21.25
C PHE A 819 -28.33 13.33 20.10
N SER A 820 -27.77 13.27 18.89
CA SER A 820 -28.37 13.70 17.61
C SER A 820 -27.42 13.23 16.48
N ASN A 821 -27.79 13.46 15.24
CA ASN A 821 -26.96 13.15 14.08
C ASN A 821 -25.64 13.93 14.01
N SER A 822 -25.45 14.95 14.85
CA SER A 822 -24.26 15.80 14.88
C SER A 822 -23.55 15.81 16.24
N ARG A 823 -24.01 15.00 17.20
CA ARG A 823 -23.46 14.95 18.56
C ARG A 823 -23.37 13.52 19.02
N SER A 824 -22.16 13.02 19.19
CA SER A 824 -21.90 11.66 19.68
C SER A 824 -20.70 11.64 20.61
N PHE A 825 -20.71 10.66 21.48
CA PHE A 825 -19.61 10.36 22.39
C PHE A 825 -19.48 8.86 22.53
N SER A 826 -18.26 8.33 22.46
CA SER A 826 -18.01 6.92 22.70
C SER A 826 -16.74 6.68 23.50
N VAL A 827 -16.76 5.59 24.26
CA VAL A 827 -15.61 5.08 25.01
C VAL A 827 -15.49 3.60 24.70
N SER A 828 -14.29 3.16 24.30
CA SER A 828 -13.97 1.77 24.00
C SER A 828 -12.80 1.31 24.85
N LEU A 829 -12.91 0.14 25.44
CA LEU A 829 -11.83 -0.63 26.06
C LEU A 829 -11.56 -1.83 25.16
N PHE A 830 -10.31 -2.14 24.90
CA PHE A 830 -9.93 -3.31 24.15
C PHE A 830 -8.75 -4.03 24.82
N TYR A 831 -8.72 -5.34 24.64
CA TYR A 831 -7.63 -6.23 25.04
C TYR A 831 -7.43 -7.27 23.94
N LYS A 832 -6.19 -7.51 23.52
CA LYS A 832 -5.82 -8.51 22.54
C LYS A 832 -4.63 -9.30 23.04
N ASP A 833 -4.72 -10.60 22.91
CA ASP A 833 -3.71 -11.56 23.30
C ASP A 833 -3.22 -12.32 22.06
N PHE A 834 -1.90 -12.41 21.88
CA PHE A 834 -1.26 -12.95 20.70
C PHE A 834 -0.38 -14.14 21.08
N ASP A 835 -0.61 -15.25 20.41
CA ASP A 835 0.31 -16.37 20.38
C ASP A 835 1.12 -16.33 19.09
N ASN A 836 2.45 -16.42 19.19
CA ASN A 836 3.42 -16.36 18.07
C ASN A 836 3.36 -15.03 17.29
N HIS A 837 3.30 -13.90 17.96
CA HIS A 837 3.39 -12.59 17.33
C HIS A 837 4.63 -12.49 16.43
N ILE A 838 4.49 -11.94 15.19
CA ILE A 838 5.61 -11.79 14.26
C ILE A 838 6.12 -10.36 14.32
N GLU A 839 7.42 -10.21 14.50
CA GLU A 839 8.10 -8.92 14.51
C GLU A 839 9.36 -8.91 13.65
N LEU A 840 9.73 -7.73 13.14
CA LEU A 840 10.99 -7.46 12.49
C LEU A 840 12.01 -7.05 13.54
N TYR A 841 13.21 -7.64 13.49
CA TYR A 841 14.32 -7.30 14.40
C TYR A 841 15.64 -7.21 13.65
N ARG A 842 16.58 -6.44 14.18
CA ARG A 842 17.95 -6.35 13.70
C ARG A 842 18.79 -7.42 14.39
N THR A 843 19.45 -8.26 13.61
CA THR A 843 20.37 -9.30 14.12
C THR A 843 21.66 -8.68 14.65
N THR A 844 22.44 -9.44 15.40
CA THR A 844 23.78 -9.03 15.86
C THR A 844 24.78 -8.78 14.72
N THR A 845 24.54 -9.36 13.55
CA THR A 845 25.34 -9.14 12.33
C THR A 845 24.88 -7.92 11.51
N GLY A 846 23.94 -7.12 12.02
CA GLY A 846 23.46 -5.91 11.35
C GLY A 846 22.34 -6.11 10.32
N PHE A 847 21.98 -7.35 9.97
CA PHE A 847 20.86 -7.65 9.06
C PHE A 847 19.51 -7.55 9.77
N PHE A 848 18.45 -7.39 9.00
CA PHE A 848 17.09 -7.50 9.50
C PHE A 848 16.48 -8.87 9.18
N SER A 849 15.67 -9.40 10.09
CA SER A 849 14.93 -10.65 9.88
C SER A 849 13.63 -10.64 10.70
N TRP A 850 12.79 -11.65 10.49
CA TRP A 850 11.54 -11.82 11.23
C TRP A 850 11.62 -13.00 12.20
N GLN A 851 10.96 -12.84 13.34
CA GLN A 851 10.83 -13.90 14.35
C GLN A 851 9.42 -13.95 14.93
N ASN A 852 9.06 -15.10 15.50
CA ASN A 852 7.86 -15.21 16.32
C ASN A 852 8.21 -14.91 17.78
N ALA A 853 7.56 -13.92 18.37
CA ALA A 853 7.52 -13.73 19.81
C ALA A 853 6.42 -14.66 20.41
N PRO A 854 6.76 -15.53 21.36
CA PRO A 854 5.81 -16.54 21.87
C PRO A 854 4.54 -15.95 22.44
N GLN A 855 4.64 -14.85 23.18
CA GLN A 855 3.52 -14.16 23.81
C GLN A 855 3.61 -12.66 23.65
N SER A 856 2.50 -12.05 23.28
CA SER A 856 2.37 -10.59 23.26
C SER A 856 0.94 -10.21 23.62
N HIS A 857 0.77 -9.05 24.22
CA HIS A 857 -0.57 -8.53 24.48
C HIS A 857 -0.62 -7.01 24.31
N ILE A 858 -1.78 -6.48 24.00
CA ILE A 858 -2.05 -5.05 23.93
C ILE A 858 -3.43 -4.74 24.49
N TYR A 859 -3.51 -3.67 25.29
CA TYR A 859 -4.76 -3.15 25.82
C TYR A 859 -4.80 -1.64 25.74
N GLY A 860 -6.02 -1.10 25.72
CA GLY A 860 -6.16 0.35 25.61
C GLY A 860 -7.56 0.87 25.77
N LEU A 861 -7.61 2.20 25.81
CA LEU A 861 -8.80 3.03 25.96
C LEU A 861 -8.90 3.99 24.75
N GLU A 862 -10.02 3.96 24.06
CA GLU A 862 -10.35 4.95 23.03
C GLU A 862 -11.51 5.84 23.50
N ILE A 863 -11.35 7.15 23.40
CA ILE A 863 -12.39 8.15 23.68
C ILE A 863 -12.61 8.94 22.40
N GLU A 864 -13.83 9.01 21.92
CA GLU A 864 -14.22 9.75 20.73
C GLU A 864 -15.38 10.71 21.07
N GLY A 865 -15.31 11.93 20.59
CA GLY A 865 -16.37 12.91 20.73
C GLY A 865 -16.59 13.72 19.46
N ARG A 866 -17.84 13.93 19.12
CA ARG A 866 -18.28 14.89 18.13
C ARG A 866 -19.29 15.82 18.76
N GLN A 867 -19.04 17.12 18.70
CA GLN A 867 -19.90 18.13 19.31
C GLN A 867 -20.07 19.32 18.38
N LYS A 868 -21.29 19.57 17.96
CA LYS A 868 -21.66 20.83 17.32
C LYS A 868 -21.86 21.86 18.41
N ILE A 869 -20.85 22.71 18.65
CA ILE A 869 -20.85 23.72 19.74
C ILE A 869 -21.83 24.86 19.40
N ARG A 870 -21.84 25.26 18.14
CA ARG A 870 -22.80 26.23 17.57
C ARG A 870 -23.26 25.69 16.20
N GLU A 871 -24.27 26.29 15.61
CA GLU A 871 -24.72 25.87 14.27
C GLU A 871 -23.62 25.89 13.20
N ASN A 872 -22.64 26.73 13.40
CA ASN A 872 -21.52 26.94 12.47
C ASN A 872 -20.16 26.39 12.95
N LEU A 873 -20.08 25.75 14.13
CA LEU A 873 -18.83 25.22 14.67
C LEU A 873 -19.01 23.75 15.08
N ASP A 874 -18.38 22.84 14.33
CA ASP A 874 -18.31 21.41 14.60
C ASP A 874 -16.92 21.08 15.15
N LEU A 875 -16.86 20.52 16.36
CA LEU A 875 -15.64 20.04 16.98
C LEU A 875 -15.67 18.52 17.03
N ARG A 876 -14.60 17.89 16.54
CA ARG A 876 -14.39 16.45 16.58
C ARG A 876 -13.04 16.16 17.22
N GLY A 877 -12.98 15.15 18.05
CA GLY A 877 -11.71 14.74 18.64
C GLY A 877 -11.75 13.29 19.10
N ASN A 878 -10.58 12.72 19.15
CA ASN A 878 -10.37 11.40 19.72
C ASN A 878 -9.02 11.33 20.44
N ILE A 879 -8.98 10.51 21.47
CA ILE A 879 -7.77 10.17 22.21
C ILE A 879 -7.75 8.66 22.35
N THR A 880 -6.63 8.04 22.01
CA THR A 880 -6.37 6.63 22.25
C THR A 880 -5.18 6.53 23.18
N LEU A 881 -5.32 5.80 24.26
CA LEU A 881 -4.25 5.42 25.19
C LEU A 881 -4.10 3.92 25.13
N MET A 882 -2.88 3.41 25.01
CA MET A 882 -2.63 1.98 24.89
C MET A 882 -1.26 1.60 25.40
N GLU A 883 -1.17 0.37 25.86
CA GLU A 883 0.06 -0.25 26.31
C GLU A 883 0.15 -1.66 25.75
N SER A 884 1.35 -2.07 25.38
CA SER A 884 1.61 -3.41 24.87
C SER A 884 2.86 -3.99 25.48
N GLN A 885 2.93 -5.31 25.49
CA GLN A 885 4.07 -6.06 25.95
C GLN A 885 4.31 -7.24 25.04
N THR A 886 5.55 -7.41 24.61
CA THR A 886 6.06 -8.57 23.89
C THR A 886 7.16 -9.21 24.70
N THR A 887 7.11 -10.54 24.87
CA THR A 887 8.12 -11.31 25.58
C THR A 887 8.77 -12.33 24.66
N ILE A 888 10.10 -12.30 24.60
CA ILE A 888 10.96 -13.25 23.88
C ILE A 888 11.77 -13.99 24.93
N PHE A 889 11.88 -15.32 24.82
CA PHE A 889 12.56 -16.17 25.80
C PHE A 889 13.95 -16.61 25.35
N GLU A 890 14.24 -16.58 24.06
CA GLU A 890 15.53 -17.01 23.51
C GLU A 890 16.11 -15.96 22.56
N PRO A 891 17.44 -15.76 22.52
CA PRO A 891 18.48 -16.37 23.39
C PRO A 891 18.51 -15.83 24.81
N VAL A 892 17.89 -14.71 25.08
CA VAL A 892 17.79 -14.05 26.39
C VAL A 892 16.35 -13.57 26.57
N GLU A 893 15.81 -13.70 27.78
CA GLU A 893 14.47 -13.15 28.06
C GLU A 893 14.47 -11.63 27.94
N ASP A 894 13.67 -11.12 27.02
CA ASP A 894 13.48 -9.71 26.74
C ASP A 894 12.00 -9.35 26.74
N THR A 895 11.67 -8.23 27.38
CA THR A 895 10.30 -7.74 27.50
C THR A 895 10.24 -6.26 27.13
N ARG A 896 9.49 -5.95 26.07
CA ARG A 896 9.37 -4.59 25.52
C ARG A 896 8.00 -4.30 24.92
N SER A 897 7.77 -3.07 24.49
CA SER A 897 6.59 -2.70 23.72
C SER A 897 6.58 -3.39 22.35
N MET A 898 5.39 -3.64 21.81
CA MET A 898 5.24 -4.15 20.45
C MET A 898 5.74 -3.14 19.41
N PHE A 899 6.35 -3.66 18.34
CA PHE A 899 6.81 -2.86 17.21
C PHE A 899 5.69 -1.97 16.63
N GLY A 900 5.99 -0.68 16.43
CA GLY A 900 5.06 0.30 15.84
C GLY A 900 3.95 0.80 16.76
N GLN A 901 3.88 0.33 18.02
CA GLN A 901 2.87 0.78 18.97
C GLN A 901 3.26 2.12 19.61
N ALA A 902 2.37 3.11 19.52
CA ALA A 902 2.48 4.38 20.22
C ALA A 902 1.61 4.37 21.48
N PRO A 903 2.11 4.82 22.67
CA PRO A 903 1.33 4.77 23.91
C PRO A 903 0.12 5.71 23.91
N TYR A 904 0.13 6.73 23.08
CA TYR A 904 -1.04 7.59 22.87
C TYR A 904 -1.14 8.15 21.46
N VAL A 905 -2.37 8.41 21.04
CA VAL A 905 -2.72 9.11 19.79
C VAL A 905 -3.80 10.14 20.09
N ILE A 906 -3.59 11.37 19.67
CA ILE A 906 -4.53 12.49 19.86
C ILE A 906 -4.85 13.10 18.50
N ASN A 907 -6.13 13.20 18.18
CA ASN A 907 -6.63 13.93 17.01
C ASN A 907 -7.70 14.93 17.43
N VAL A 908 -7.59 16.16 16.97
CA VAL A 908 -8.60 17.20 17.17
C VAL A 908 -8.82 17.94 15.87
N MET A 909 -10.09 18.13 15.48
CA MET A 909 -10.46 18.86 14.28
C MET A 909 -11.61 19.84 14.61
N ALA A 910 -11.44 21.09 14.21
CA ALA A 910 -12.46 22.13 14.31
C ALA A 910 -12.86 22.57 12.89
N ILE A 911 -14.14 22.52 12.60
CA ILE A 911 -14.73 22.97 11.32
C ILE A 911 -15.67 24.14 11.61
N TYR A 912 -15.33 25.31 11.10
CA TYR A 912 -16.16 26.50 11.15
C TYR A 912 -16.76 26.77 9.78
N THR A 913 -18.10 26.74 9.69
CA THR A 913 -18.85 26.98 8.45
C THR A 913 -19.56 28.35 8.50
N TRP A 914 -19.10 29.28 7.68
CA TRP A 914 -19.78 30.58 7.51
C TRP A 914 -20.83 30.47 6.41
N GLN A 915 -22.05 30.03 6.80
CA GLN A 915 -23.13 29.69 5.86
C GLN A 915 -23.46 30.84 4.88
N LYS A 916 -23.60 32.08 5.39
CA LYS A 916 -23.93 33.23 4.55
C LYS A 916 -22.90 33.53 3.46
N ARG A 917 -21.63 33.25 3.70
CA ARG A 917 -20.52 33.44 2.74
C ARG A 917 -20.12 32.18 2.02
N LYS A 918 -20.76 31.05 2.32
CA LYS A 918 -20.42 29.71 1.80
C LYS A 918 -18.93 29.41 1.97
N VAL A 919 -18.35 29.70 3.15
CA VAL A 919 -16.94 29.49 3.50
C VAL A 919 -16.82 28.46 4.62
N ASP A 920 -15.99 27.47 4.42
CA ASP A 920 -15.62 26.47 5.43
C ASP A 920 -14.14 26.68 5.82
N CYS A 921 -13.86 26.79 7.12
CA CYS A 921 -12.51 26.84 7.68
C CYS A 921 -12.30 25.59 8.54
N THR A 922 -11.24 24.85 8.27
CA THR A 922 -10.87 23.64 9.02
C THR A 922 -9.48 23.79 9.59
N VAL A 923 -9.32 23.45 10.86
CA VAL A 923 -8.02 23.28 11.53
C VAL A 923 -7.99 21.87 12.10
N SER A 924 -6.92 21.13 11.88
CA SER A 924 -6.72 19.84 12.51
C SER A 924 -5.35 19.75 13.17
N TYR A 925 -5.32 19.06 14.29
CA TYR A 925 -4.13 18.75 15.07
C TYR A 925 -4.04 17.25 15.28
N ASN A 926 -2.88 16.69 15.01
CA ASN A 926 -2.54 15.29 15.26
C ASN A 926 -1.25 15.22 16.08
N ARG A 927 -1.23 14.34 17.08
CA ARG A 927 -0.03 13.97 17.84
C ARG A 927 -0.07 12.49 18.16
N GLN A 928 1.04 11.82 17.95
CA GLN A 928 1.27 10.43 18.41
C GLN A 928 2.43 10.40 19.42
N GLY A 929 2.38 9.44 20.34
CA GLY A 929 3.47 9.18 21.29
C GLY A 929 4.71 8.57 20.61
N PRO A 930 5.79 8.35 21.35
CA PRO A 930 6.95 7.63 20.84
C PRO A 930 6.52 6.20 20.48
N LYS A 931 7.08 5.64 19.39
CA LYS A 931 6.79 4.25 19.01
C LYS A 931 8.06 3.55 18.60
N LEU A 932 8.17 2.28 18.98
CA LEU A 932 9.27 1.40 18.61
C LEU A 932 9.35 1.28 17.08
N ALA A 933 10.49 1.69 16.50
CA ALA A 933 10.71 1.76 15.05
C ALA A 933 11.77 0.76 14.57
N VAL A 934 12.79 0.45 15.40
CA VAL A 934 13.75 -0.62 15.14
C VAL A 934 13.96 -1.39 16.42
N VAL A 935 13.79 -2.69 16.35
CA VAL A 935 14.09 -3.63 17.43
C VAL A 935 15.51 -4.13 17.23
N ASN A 936 16.38 -3.94 18.18
CA ASN A 936 17.71 -4.53 18.20
C ASN A 936 17.68 -5.90 18.86
N SER A 937 18.67 -6.75 18.55
CA SER A 937 18.78 -8.06 19.19
C SER A 937 18.89 -7.90 20.70
N ALA A 938 18.21 -8.76 21.46
CA ALA A 938 18.29 -8.76 22.93
C ALA A 938 19.70 -8.98 23.49
N THR A 939 20.62 -9.50 22.69
CA THR A 939 22.03 -9.67 23.03
C THR A 939 22.89 -8.47 22.65
N ALA A 940 22.35 -7.51 21.89
CA ALA A 940 23.04 -6.28 21.54
C ALA A 940 22.99 -5.28 22.71
N LEU A 941 24.12 -4.64 23.00
CA LEU A 941 24.17 -3.56 24.00
C LEU A 941 23.61 -2.22 23.48
N ILE A 942 23.16 -2.21 22.23
CA ILE A 942 22.56 -1.03 21.57
C ILE A 942 21.07 -0.99 21.91
N PRO A 943 20.55 0.15 22.41
CA PRO A 943 19.12 0.26 22.71
C PRO A 943 18.27 0.27 21.44
N ASP A 944 16.99 -0.06 21.59
CA ASP A 944 15.99 0.06 20.55
C ASP A 944 15.85 1.50 20.03
N VAL A 945 15.38 1.62 18.79
CA VAL A 945 15.15 2.91 18.15
C VAL A 945 13.67 3.27 18.17
N TYR A 946 13.37 4.48 18.62
CA TYR A 946 11.99 5.00 18.71
C TYR A 946 11.77 6.17 17.76
N GLU A 947 10.62 6.19 17.06
CA GLU A 947 10.15 7.41 16.40
C GLU A 947 9.71 8.42 17.45
N VAL A 948 10.30 9.62 17.39
CA VAL A 948 10.05 10.70 18.34
C VAL A 948 8.65 11.32 18.13
N PRO A 949 7.91 11.68 19.19
CA PRO A 949 6.60 12.31 19.07
C PRO A 949 6.60 13.55 18.20
N ARG A 950 5.65 13.64 17.27
CA ARG A 950 5.54 14.71 16.29
C ARG A 950 4.20 15.43 16.44
N ASN A 951 4.20 16.77 16.29
CA ASN A 951 2.98 17.58 16.25
C ASN A 951 2.70 17.98 14.82
N VAL A 952 1.54 17.63 14.30
CA VAL A 952 1.12 17.98 12.93
C VAL A 952 -0.12 18.87 13.01
N VAL A 953 -0.06 20.05 12.40
CA VAL A 953 -1.16 21.00 12.30
C VAL A 953 -1.45 21.24 10.82
N ASP A 954 -2.69 20.97 10.40
CA ASP A 954 -3.17 21.31 9.07
C ASP A 954 -4.25 22.39 9.14
N PHE A 955 -4.29 23.23 8.12
CA PHE A 955 -5.24 24.31 7.98
C PHE A 955 -5.84 24.32 6.57
N ARG A 956 -7.13 24.65 6.47
CA ARG A 956 -7.81 24.83 5.18
C ARG A 956 -8.92 25.84 5.23
N VAL A 957 -9.03 26.65 4.18
CA VAL A 957 -10.18 27.51 3.89
C VAL A 957 -10.73 27.12 2.52
N ALA A 958 -12.01 26.85 2.45
CA ALA A 958 -12.70 26.52 1.21
C ALA A 958 -13.90 27.46 1.02
N LYS A 959 -14.09 27.96 -0.20
CA LYS A 959 -15.19 28.84 -0.57
C LYS A 959 -15.94 28.31 -1.77
N ARG A 960 -17.27 28.29 -1.69
CA ARG A 960 -18.13 27.95 -2.82
C ARG A 960 -18.64 29.23 -3.50
N PHE A 961 -18.54 29.25 -4.84
CA PHE A 961 -19.00 30.33 -5.70
C PHE A 961 -20.16 29.82 -6.54
N GLY A 962 -21.37 30.28 -6.24
CA GLY A 962 -22.58 29.70 -6.82
C GLY A 962 -22.76 28.24 -6.43
N ASP A 963 -23.27 27.43 -7.34
CA ASP A 963 -23.57 26.02 -7.13
C ASP A 963 -22.55 25.09 -7.81
N HIS A 964 -21.79 25.61 -8.76
CA HIS A 964 -20.87 24.83 -9.60
C HIS A 964 -19.39 24.98 -9.26
N PHE A 965 -18.95 26.08 -8.68
CA PHE A 965 -17.54 26.36 -8.47
C PHE A 965 -17.15 26.36 -6.99
N SER A 966 -16.01 25.84 -6.67
CA SER A 966 -15.35 25.99 -5.37
C SER A 966 -13.86 26.17 -5.51
N ALA A 967 -13.30 26.94 -4.60
CA ALA A 967 -11.85 27.08 -4.45
C ALA A 967 -11.45 26.86 -3.00
N SER A 968 -10.28 26.31 -2.76
CA SER A 968 -9.73 26.17 -1.41
C SER A 968 -8.22 26.43 -1.39
N LEU A 969 -7.77 26.99 -0.27
CA LEU A 969 -6.38 27.13 0.11
C LEU A 969 -6.16 26.31 1.38
N GLY A 970 -5.16 25.46 1.41
CA GLY A 970 -4.77 24.65 2.56
C GLY A 970 -3.28 24.72 2.81
N ALA A 971 -2.88 24.40 4.03
CA ALA A 971 -1.49 24.16 4.40
C ALA A 971 -1.42 22.86 5.19
N THR A 972 -0.51 21.98 4.80
CA THR A 972 -0.24 20.70 5.46
C THR A 972 1.06 20.81 6.22
N ASP A 973 1.08 20.30 7.45
CA ASP A 973 2.20 20.37 8.39
C ASP A 973 2.73 21.81 8.61
N LEU A 974 1.86 22.69 9.11
CA LEU A 974 2.20 24.10 9.39
C LEU A 974 3.39 24.27 10.36
N LEU A 975 3.66 23.28 11.19
CA LEU A 975 4.75 23.31 12.16
C LEU A 975 6.08 22.80 11.56
N ASN A 976 6.04 22.28 10.33
CA ASN A 976 7.20 21.68 9.67
C ASN A 976 7.94 20.70 10.59
N SER A 977 7.19 19.80 11.23
CA SER A 977 7.72 18.91 12.26
C SER A 977 8.56 17.80 11.61
N PRO A 978 9.84 17.62 11.99
CA PRO A 978 10.68 16.57 11.43
C PRO A 978 10.14 15.18 11.75
N ILE A 979 10.35 14.24 10.85
CA ILE A 979 10.29 12.81 11.12
C ILE A 979 11.66 12.46 11.67
N ARG A 980 11.70 11.97 12.91
CA ARG A 980 12.92 11.69 13.65
C ARG A 980 12.81 10.36 14.35
N ARG A 981 13.78 9.46 14.12
CA ARG A 981 13.96 8.23 14.88
C ARG A 981 15.22 8.36 15.71
N SER A 982 15.19 7.88 16.95
CA SER A 982 16.31 8.06 17.87
C SER A 982 16.49 6.83 18.76
N TYR A 983 17.73 6.53 19.08
CA TYR A 983 18.07 5.62 20.16
C TYR A 983 17.75 6.28 21.50
N ASP A 984 17.22 5.51 22.45
CA ASP A 984 16.93 5.98 23.80
C ASP A 984 17.89 5.34 24.81
N PHE A 985 19.04 5.96 25.02
CA PHE A 985 20.09 5.42 25.90
C PHE A 985 19.81 5.56 27.41
N VAL A 986 18.85 6.37 27.80
CA VAL A 986 18.56 6.62 29.24
C VAL A 986 17.04 6.79 29.44
N ASN A 987 16.23 5.86 28.96
CA ASN A 987 14.77 5.85 29.16
C ASN A 987 14.12 7.24 28.96
N GLY A 988 14.39 7.90 27.84
CA GLY A 988 13.92 9.25 27.50
C GLY A 988 14.83 10.39 27.98
N GLY A 989 15.96 10.09 28.64
CA GLY A 989 16.91 11.10 29.16
C GLY A 989 17.98 11.55 28.15
N TYR A 990 18.36 10.69 27.20
CA TYR A 990 19.37 10.99 26.20
C TYR A 990 19.03 10.31 24.86
N LEU A 991 18.62 11.11 23.87
CA LEU A 991 18.24 10.65 22.54
C LEU A 991 19.35 10.95 21.54
N VAL A 992 19.83 9.92 20.85
CA VAL A 992 20.76 10.02 19.73
C VAL A 992 20.00 9.73 18.45
N ASP A 993 20.11 10.60 17.46
CA ASP A 993 19.39 10.41 16.20
C ASP A 993 19.88 9.16 15.48
N PHE A 994 18.93 8.31 15.08
CA PHE A 994 19.11 7.23 14.11
C PHE A 994 18.92 7.79 12.70
N ASP A 995 17.86 8.55 12.49
CA ASP A 995 17.65 9.33 11.26
C ASP A 995 16.75 10.55 11.53
N ARG A 996 16.83 11.47 10.57
CA ARG A 996 16.00 12.69 10.58
C ARG A 996 15.69 13.13 9.17
N GLN A 997 14.42 13.46 8.93
CA GLN A 997 13.94 14.00 7.66
C GLN A 997 12.94 15.15 7.86
N THR A 998 12.96 16.14 6.98
CA THR A 998 12.09 17.33 7.05
C THR A 998 11.65 17.76 5.65
N PHE A 999 10.36 17.64 5.35
CA PHE A 999 9.84 17.88 3.98
C PHE A 999 9.24 19.27 3.75
N GLY A 1000 9.13 20.10 4.78
CA GLY A 1000 8.58 21.45 4.65
C GLY A 1000 7.04 21.49 4.75
N THR A 1001 6.52 22.71 4.94
CA THR A 1001 5.08 22.98 4.88
C THR A 1001 4.61 23.07 3.44
N THR A 1002 3.61 22.26 3.07
CA THR A 1002 3.05 22.29 1.71
C THR A 1002 1.75 23.10 1.67
N TRP A 1003 1.72 24.14 0.84
CA TRP A 1003 0.55 24.96 0.54
C TRP A 1003 -0.18 24.42 -0.67
N ASN A 1004 -1.46 24.10 -0.54
CA ASN A 1004 -2.28 23.51 -1.58
C ASN A 1004 -3.41 24.46 -1.98
N PHE A 1005 -3.48 24.80 -3.27
CA PHE A 1005 -4.59 25.52 -3.87
C PHE A 1005 -5.39 24.57 -4.75
N THR A 1006 -6.68 24.41 -4.47
CA THR A 1006 -7.56 23.52 -5.24
C THR A 1006 -8.74 24.28 -5.80
N PHE A 1007 -9.01 24.09 -7.07
CA PHE A 1007 -10.17 24.61 -7.78
C PHE A 1007 -11.02 23.44 -8.29
N THR A 1008 -12.34 23.48 -8.04
CA THR A 1008 -13.26 22.40 -8.45
C THR A 1008 -14.46 23.00 -9.15
N TYR A 1009 -14.78 22.45 -10.32
CA TYR A 1009 -16.03 22.64 -11.04
C TYR A 1009 -16.90 21.40 -10.91
N LYS A 1010 -18.19 21.58 -10.65
CA LYS A 1010 -19.17 20.51 -10.54
C LYS A 1010 -20.47 20.93 -11.23
N LEU A 1011 -20.93 20.08 -12.18
CA LEU A 1011 -22.20 20.22 -12.87
C LEU A 1011 -23.28 19.44 -12.13
#